data_096301b4ac9b8f04bb6e0343928c9533
#
_entry.id   096301b4ac9b8f04bb6e0343928c9533
#
_cell.length_a   1.000
_cell.length_b   1.000
_cell.length_c   1.000
_cell.angle_alpha   90.00
_cell.angle_beta   90.00
_cell.angle_gamma   90.00
#
_symmetry.space_group_name_H-M   'P 1'
#
loop_
_entity.id
_entity.type
_entity.pdbx_description
1 polymer ?
#
loop_
_entity_poly.entity_id
_entity_poly.type
_entity_poly.pdbx_seq_one_letter_code
_entity_poly.pdbx_strand_id
1 'polypeptide(L)'
;MSHTSFLFRIWFLMVTISLGRGQAAPLPTVQAAQKADTITLSNTAISATWSIRAGTLQWQSLTNHFTGTTLPLAGTVFELVPREGPVLRSSGFKMVTAPIIEDAPVSRDSSKAANHLPGRQVRVELEDTSAKLRITWQAILREGANYIRQEVTIRALQPSLALSQIVLIDAVVPGAAVAGHAKGSPVTAGTWFLALEHPLSECRVHADRVSCWLPRELPLQAGQSVTYSSVIGATRATQLRRDFLNYVEHERAHPYRTFLHYNSWYDLGFFDRYNEQDAVAVVQSFGEQLTKLRAVKLDSFLFDDGWDDPTTLWKFNPGFADGLTKVAQAAVSYGAAPGIWLSPWGGYDKPKQQRLASARAQGFETNEGGLALSGPKYYRYFRDTCLDLIEKYGVNQFKFDGTGNANEVIKGSEFDSDFDAAIHLIGELRARKPDLYVNLTTGTYPSPFWLLYADSIWRGGDDHSFAGVGSNRQRWITYRDSQIYRWVVEEGPLFPMNSLMLHGLIFARYAERLGSDPGHDFPDEVHSYFGTGTQLQEMYITPSLLSADDWDVLAEAAKWSRANAQTLKDSHWIGGDPARLEVYGWASWSPEKAIVTLRNPSDQRQDFTASLAALLELPEGSARVYAARSPWKSDGAAQALQIPAQEQHIFHLRPFQVLTLELVPSS
;
A
#
# COMPACT_ATOMS: atom_id res chain seq x y z
N MET A 1 53.32 8.09 64.57
CA MET A 1 52.79 9.25 64.04
C MET A 1 51.74 8.80 63.03
N SER A 2 50.51 8.74 63.52
CA SER A 2 49.44 7.94 62.96
C SER A 2 48.60 8.70 61.89
N HIS A 3 48.42 8.10 60.73
CA HIS A 3 47.43 8.51 59.76
C HIS A 3 46.14 7.76 59.98
N THR A 4 45.09 8.51 60.29
CA THR A 4 43.72 8.00 60.42
C THR A 4 42.96 8.35 59.15
N SER A 5 42.61 7.32 58.35
CA SER A 5 41.78 7.47 57.15
C SER A 5 40.29 7.27 57.52
N PHE A 6 39.48 8.27 57.24
CA PHE A 6 38.04 8.21 57.41
C PHE A 6 37.40 7.64 56.12
N LEU A 7 36.79 6.49 56.20
CA LEU A 7 36.01 5.88 55.10
C LEU A 7 34.55 6.32 55.22
N PHE A 8 34.08 7.14 54.27
CA PHE A 8 32.67 7.45 54.04
C PHE A 8 32.01 6.33 53.26
N ARG A 9 31.13 5.55 53.89
CA ARG A 9 30.24 4.60 53.23
C ARG A 9 29.00 5.33 52.70
N ILE A 10 28.88 5.52 51.38
CA ILE A 10 27.67 5.96 50.69
C ILE A 10 26.80 4.73 50.47
N TRP A 11 25.63 4.68 51.12
CA TRP A 11 24.59 3.71 50.80
C TRP A 11 23.83 4.16 49.56
N PHE A 12 23.97 3.44 48.45
CA PHE A 12 23.08 3.58 47.29
C PHE A 12 21.79 2.76 47.55
N LEU A 13 20.70 3.47 47.72
CA LEU A 13 19.37 2.89 47.76
C LEU A 13 18.95 2.56 46.33
N MET A 14 19.07 1.31 45.89
CA MET A 14 18.51 0.88 44.61
C MET A 14 16.98 0.79 44.77
N VAL A 15 16.27 1.79 44.27
CA VAL A 15 14.84 1.68 44.01
C VAL A 15 14.66 0.88 42.72
N THR A 16 14.35 -0.40 42.87
CA THR A 16 13.90 -1.23 41.75
C THR A 16 12.49 -0.81 41.36
N ILE A 17 12.38 0.07 40.35
CA ILE A 17 11.10 0.29 39.66
C ILE A 17 10.82 -0.98 38.84
N SER A 18 9.96 -1.80 39.37
CA SER A 18 9.36 -2.94 38.64
C SER A 18 8.41 -2.34 37.59
N LEU A 19 8.93 -2.11 36.38
CA LEU A 19 8.10 -1.89 35.19
C LEU A 19 7.33 -3.19 34.95
N GLY A 20 6.09 -3.25 35.42
CA GLY A 20 5.15 -4.28 35.02
C GLY A 20 5.03 -4.25 33.50
N ARG A 21 5.71 -5.18 32.83
CA ARG A 21 5.39 -5.52 31.43
C ARG A 21 3.95 -6.01 31.47
N GLY A 22 3.02 -5.18 31.00
CA GLY A 22 1.69 -5.65 30.66
C GLY A 22 1.90 -6.82 29.69
N GLN A 23 1.59 -8.03 30.13
CA GLN A 23 1.51 -9.18 29.23
C GLN A 23 0.42 -8.83 28.21
N ALA A 24 0.83 -8.64 26.95
CA ALA A 24 -0.12 -8.63 25.85
C ALA A 24 -0.97 -9.90 25.98
N ALA A 25 -2.31 -9.76 25.88
CA ALA A 25 -3.20 -10.91 25.88
C ALA A 25 -2.70 -11.92 24.84
N PRO A 26 -2.68 -13.22 25.15
CA PRO A 26 -2.23 -14.22 24.18
C PRO A 26 -3.08 -14.10 22.92
N LEU A 27 -2.41 -14.07 21.76
CA LEU A 27 -3.10 -14.06 20.46
C LEU A 27 -4.08 -15.25 20.40
N PRO A 28 -5.24 -15.07 19.74
CA PRO A 28 -6.22 -16.14 19.61
C PRO A 28 -5.61 -17.36 18.93
N THR A 29 -5.56 -18.46 19.65
CA THR A 29 -5.00 -19.71 19.12
C THR A 29 -5.86 -20.24 17.98
N VAL A 30 -5.25 -20.48 16.82
CA VAL A 30 -5.93 -21.05 15.66
C VAL A 30 -6.13 -22.56 15.87
N GLN A 31 -7.36 -23.01 15.65
CA GLN A 31 -7.74 -24.42 15.72
C GLN A 31 -8.11 -24.93 14.32
N ALA A 32 -7.74 -26.17 14.04
CA ALA A 32 -8.14 -26.89 12.87
C ALA A 32 -8.62 -28.29 13.25
N ALA A 33 -9.76 -28.70 12.74
CA ALA A 33 -10.36 -30.00 13.06
C ALA A 33 -10.97 -30.63 11.80
N GLN A 34 -10.83 -31.95 11.71
CA GLN A 34 -11.57 -32.77 10.74
C GLN A 34 -12.50 -33.72 11.52
N LYS A 35 -13.78 -33.70 11.20
CA LYS A 35 -14.80 -34.58 11.78
C LYS A 35 -15.61 -35.19 10.65
N ALA A 36 -15.48 -36.51 10.48
CA ALA A 36 -16.16 -37.26 9.39
C ALA A 36 -16.01 -36.52 8.05
N ASP A 37 -17.11 -35.95 7.55
CA ASP A 37 -17.21 -35.31 6.26
C ASP A 37 -16.99 -33.77 6.28
N THR A 38 -16.43 -33.22 7.37
CA THR A 38 -16.23 -31.78 7.50
C THR A 38 -14.82 -31.43 7.96
N ILE A 39 -14.31 -30.28 7.47
CA ILE A 39 -13.10 -29.63 7.95
C ILE A 39 -13.46 -28.23 8.44
N THR A 40 -12.90 -27.86 9.58
CA THR A 40 -13.09 -26.52 10.16
C THR A 40 -11.76 -25.90 10.51
N LEU A 41 -11.57 -24.62 10.13
CA LEU A 41 -10.55 -23.72 10.67
C LEU A 41 -11.24 -22.64 11.49
N SER A 42 -10.72 -22.33 12.69
CA SER A 42 -11.34 -21.33 13.57
C SER A 42 -10.32 -20.63 14.47
N ASN A 43 -10.65 -19.38 14.83
CA ASN A 43 -10.07 -18.63 15.94
C ASN A 43 -11.18 -17.82 16.63
N THR A 44 -10.84 -16.86 17.49
CA THR A 44 -11.84 -16.03 18.21
C THR A 44 -12.57 -15.03 17.34
N ALA A 45 -12.13 -14.76 16.12
CA ALA A 45 -12.72 -13.80 15.18
C ALA A 45 -13.63 -14.47 14.15
N ILE A 46 -13.18 -15.60 13.58
CA ILE A 46 -13.82 -16.23 12.44
C ILE A 46 -13.67 -17.74 12.49
N SER A 47 -14.68 -18.46 11.98
CA SER A 47 -14.55 -19.87 11.63
C SER A 47 -15.10 -20.16 10.24
N ALA A 48 -14.45 -21.09 9.54
CA ALA A 48 -14.85 -21.57 8.22
C ALA A 48 -14.97 -23.09 8.23
N THR A 49 -16.02 -23.60 7.62
CA THR A 49 -16.29 -25.04 7.52
C THR A 49 -16.48 -25.41 6.06
N TRP A 50 -15.83 -26.50 5.66
CA TRP A 50 -15.97 -27.13 4.36
C TRP A 50 -16.51 -28.56 4.53
N SER A 51 -17.31 -29.01 3.57
CA SER A 51 -17.77 -30.40 3.50
C SER A 51 -16.91 -31.20 2.52
N ILE A 52 -16.65 -32.45 2.89
CA ILE A 52 -15.98 -33.44 2.08
C ILE A 52 -16.96 -34.59 1.88
N ARG A 53 -17.61 -34.64 0.71
CA ARG A 53 -18.57 -35.70 0.42
C ARG A 53 -18.22 -36.40 -0.87
N ALA A 54 -18.23 -37.75 -0.86
CA ALA A 54 -17.91 -38.57 -2.04
C ALA A 54 -16.56 -38.16 -2.69
N GLY A 55 -15.56 -37.72 -1.91
CA GLY A 55 -14.26 -37.30 -2.40
C GLY A 55 -14.24 -35.93 -3.09
N THR A 56 -15.24 -35.08 -2.86
CA THR A 56 -15.28 -33.70 -3.38
C THR A 56 -15.26 -32.68 -2.25
N LEU A 57 -14.71 -31.49 -2.53
CA LEU A 57 -14.59 -30.39 -1.58
C LEU A 57 -15.58 -29.27 -1.92
N GLN A 58 -16.34 -28.81 -0.93
CA GLN A 58 -17.33 -27.74 -1.07
C GLN A 58 -17.36 -26.83 0.16
N TRP A 59 -17.72 -25.57 -0.04
CA TRP A 59 -18.06 -24.64 1.05
C TRP A 59 -19.29 -25.14 1.82
N GLN A 60 -19.30 -24.94 3.14
CA GLN A 60 -20.47 -25.16 3.98
C GLN A 60 -20.91 -23.88 4.70
N SER A 61 -20.04 -23.21 5.47
CA SER A 61 -20.40 -22.00 6.21
C SER A 61 -19.19 -21.22 6.69
N LEU A 62 -19.44 -19.93 6.99
CA LEU A 62 -18.55 -19.04 7.71
C LEU A 62 -19.30 -18.47 8.92
N THR A 63 -18.63 -18.35 10.07
CA THR A 63 -19.18 -17.71 11.26
C THR A 63 -18.30 -16.55 11.69
N ASN A 64 -18.90 -15.38 11.84
CA ASN A 64 -18.29 -14.19 12.41
C ASN A 64 -18.52 -14.23 13.92
N HIS A 65 -17.47 -14.42 14.69
CA HIS A 65 -17.55 -14.52 16.15
C HIS A 65 -17.68 -13.15 16.83
N PHE A 66 -17.37 -12.05 16.16
CA PHE A 66 -17.59 -10.70 16.69
C PHE A 66 -19.06 -10.36 16.82
N THR A 67 -19.90 -10.86 15.89
CA THR A 67 -21.33 -10.55 15.84
C THR A 67 -22.23 -11.76 16.07
N GLY A 68 -21.65 -12.97 16.12
CA GLY A 68 -22.42 -14.22 16.22
C GLY A 68 -23.16 -14.61 14.93
N THR A 69 -22.90 -13.92 13.81
CA THR A 69 -23.60 -14.18 12.54
C THR A 69 -22.93 -15.31 11.74
N THR A 70 -23.76 -16.13 11.09
CA THR A 70 -23.28 -17.19 10.21
C THR A 70 -23.76 -16.96 8.78
N LEU A 71 -22.84 -17.04 7.84
CA LEU A 71 -23.09 -16.98 6.41
C LEU A 71 -23.07 -18.41 5.86
N PRO A 72 -24.22 -18.97 5.46
CA PRO A 72 -24.24 -20.29 4.80
C PRO A 72 -23.69 -20.16 3.38
N LEU A 73 -22.52 -20.71 3.16
CA LEU A 73 -21.91 -20.79 1.82
C LEU A 73 -22.13 -22.23 1.32
N ALA A 74 -23.06 -22.39 0.39
CA ALA A 74 -23.21 -23.68 -0.29
C ALA A 74 -22.65 -23.53 -1.70
N GLY A 75 -21.68 -24.37 -2.05
CA GLY A 75 -21.17 -24.32 -3.42
C GLY A 75 -19.70 -24.69 -3.59
N THR A 76 -19.20 -24.35 -4.76
CA THR A 76 -17.84 -24.65 -5.19
C THR A 76 -16.81 -23.76 -4.49
N VAL A 77 -15.62 -24.30 -4.21
CA VAL A 77 -14.50 -23.50 -3.68
C VAL A 77 -13.69 -22.82 -4.79
N PHE A 78 -13.85 -23.26 -6.03
CA PHE A 78 -13.36 -22.60 -7.24
C PHE A 78 -14.14 -23.08 -8.48
N GLU A 79 -14.09 -22.26 -9.54
CA GLU A 79 -14.50 -22.65 -10.89
C GLU A 79 -13.42 -22.24 -11.88
N LEU A 80 -13.14 -23.06 -12.86
CA LEU A 80 -12.27 -22.78 -13.98
C LEU A 80 -13.14 -22.75 -15.24
N VAL A 81 -13.13 -21.64 -15.97
CA VAL A 81 -13.92 -21.46 -17.17
C VAL A 81 -13.01 -21.64 -18.38
N PRO A 82 -13.10 -22.79 -19.08
CA PRO A 82 -12.37 -22.97 -20.33
C PRO A 82 -12.89 -22.03 -21.42
N ARG A 83 -12.06 -21.72 -22.43
CA ARG A 83 -12.54 -21.00 -23.63
C ARG A 83 -13.53 -21.82 -24.41
N GLU A 84 -13.37 -23.14 -24.41
CA GLU A 84 -14.26 -24.09 -25.04
C GLU A 84 -14.59 -25.22 -24.07
N GLY A 85 -15.85 -25.65 -24.07
CA GLY A 85 -16.33 -26.75 -23.22
C GLY A 85 -17.01 -26.29 -21.93
N PRO A 86 -17.33 -27.22 -21.02
CA PRO A 86 -18.07 -26.94 -19.79
C PRO A 86 -17.18 -26.30 -18.73
N VAL A 87 -17.80 -25.54 -17.84
CA VAL A 87 -17.15 -25.00 -16.64
C VAL A 87 -16.72 -26.15 -15.72
N LEU A 88 -15.47 -26.13 -15.31
CA LEU A 88 -14.87 -27.09 -14.40
C LEU A 88 -15.02 -26.59 -12.96
N ARG A 89 -15.89 -27.23 -12.19
CA ARG A 89 -16.20 -26.87 -10.79
C ARG A 89 -15.46 -27.78 -9.82
N SER A 90 -15.07 -27.26 -8.66
CA SER A 90 -14.40 -28.05 -7.61
C SER A 90 -15.15 -29.34 -7.25
N SER A 91 -16.49 -29.37 -7.38
CA SER A 91 -17.33 -30.55 -7.18
C SER A 91 -17.14 -31.66 -8.24
N GLY A 92 -16.58 -31.34 -9.40
CA GLY A 92 -16.22 -32.31 -10.46
C GLY A 92 -14.84 -32.94 -10.30
N PHE A 93 -14.01 -32.39 -9.41
CA PHE A 93 -12.68 -32.91 -9.10
C PHE A 93 -12.75 -33.94 -7.98
N LYS A 94 -11.83 -34.92 -8.01
CA LYS A 94 -11.69 -35.95 -6.97
C LYS A 94 -10.43 -35.68 -6.16
N MET A 95 -10.55 -35.89 -4.82
CA MET A 95 -9.39 -35.84 -3.95
C MET A 95 -8.44 -37.00 -4.28
N VAL A 96 -7.16 -36.66 -4.46
CA VAL A 96 -6.08 -37.63 -4.71
C VAL A 96 -5.62 -38.27 -3.39
N THR A 97 -5.63 -37.50 -2.32
CA THR A 97 -5.24 -37.92 -0.97
C THR A 97 -6.23 -37.36 0.04
N ALA A 98 -6.21 -37.91 1.27
CA ALA A 98 -6.95 -37.29 2.37
C ALA A 98 -6.44 -35.85 2.63
N PRO A 99 -7.30 -34.94 3.09
CA PRO A 99 -6.90 -33.59 3.48
C PRO A 99 -5.77 -33.62 4.54
N ILE A 100 -4.84 -32.68 4.39
CA ILE A 100 -3.72 -32.51 5.31
C ILE A 100 -3.98 -31.28 6.13
N ILE A 101 -4.00 -31.41 7.45
CA ILE A 101 -4.06 -30.30 8.40
C ILE A 101 -2.66 -30.15 9.01
N GLU A 102 -2.06 -29.00 8.81
CA GLU A 102 -0.69 -28.73 9.22
C GLU A 102 -0.53 -27.28 9.73
N ASP A 103 0.61 -26.97 10.33
CA ASP A 103 0.94 -25.60 10.70
C ASP A 103 1.18 -24.76 9.46
N ALA A 104 0.64 -23.54 9.43
CA ALA A 104 0.92 -22.60 8.35
C ALA A 104 2.41 -22.17 8.40
N PRO A 105 3.14 -22.20 7.27
CA PRO A 105 4.55 -21.88 7.26
C PRO A 105 4.83 -20.47 7.81
N VAL A 106 5.84 -20.35 8.69
CA VAL A 106 6.35 -19.08 9.20
C VAL A 106 7.67 -18.78 8.49
N SER A 107 7.79 -17.57 7.93
CA SER A 107 9.01 -17.10 7.28
C SER A 107 9.44 -15.76 7.89
N ARG A 108 10.56 -15.76 8.61
CA ARG A 108 11.11 -14.55 9.24
C ARG A 108 11.75 -13.59 8.25
N ASP A 109 12.14 -14.09 7.08
CA ASP A 109 12.79 -13.30 6.02
C ASP A 109 11.77 -12.64 5.08
N SER A 110 10.49 -12.95 5.22
CA SER A 110 9.43 -12.31 4.44
C SER A 110 9.20 -10.88 4.90
N SER A 111 8.96 -9.97 3.96
CA SER A 111 8.49 -8.61 4.29
C SER A 111 7.03 -8.58 4.72
N LYS A 112 6.22 -9.58 4.34
CA LYS A 112 4.79 -9.67 4.61
C LYS A 112 4.54 -10.03 6.08
N ALA A 113 3.78 -9.19 6.81
CA ALA A 113 3.51 -9.41 8.24
C ALA A 113 2.81 -10.73 8.54
N ALA A 114 1.84 -11.14 7.72
CA ALA A 114 1.14 -12.41 7.90
C ALA A 114 2.09 -13.61 7.95
N ASN A 115 3.17 -13.60 7.19
CA ASN A 115 4.12 -14.70 7.14
C ASN A 115 4.96 -14.86 8.44
N HIS A 116 4.94 -13.87 9.32
CA HIS A 116 5.59 -13.95 10.65
C HIS A 116 4.67 -14.55 11.70
N LEU A 117 3.37 -14.66 11.42
CA LEU A 117 2.39 -15.13 12.39
C LEU A 117 2.20 -16.64 12.26
N PRO A 118 2.17 -17.40 13.40
CA PRO A 118 1.79 -18.79 13.37
C PRO A 118 0.33 -18.93 12.95
N GLY A 119 -0.06 -20.13 12.56
CA GLY A 119 -1.41 -20.42 12.14
C GLY A 119 -1.60 -21.88 11.75
N ARG A 120 -2.76 -22.20 11.22
CA ARG A 120 -3.09 -23.54 10.71
C ARG A 120 -3.51 -23.41 9.26
N GLN A 121 -3.20 -24.44 8.48
CA GLN A 121 -3.70 -24.58 7.12
C GLN A 121 -4.26 -25.95 6.86
N VAL A 122 -5.20 -25.99 5.92
CA VAL A 122 -5.74 -27.22 5.32
C VAL A 122 -5.29 -27.26 3.88
N ARG A 123 -4.71 -28.36 3.43
CA ARG A 123 -4.31 -28.60 2.06
C ARG A 123 -5.04 -29.82 1.49
N VAL A 124 -5.58 -29.67 0.27
CA VAL A 124 -6.30 -30.72 -0.44
C VAL A 124 -5.76 -30.79 -1.89
N GLU A 125 -5.36 -31.98 -2.30
CA GLU A 125 -4.98 -32.27 -3.68
C GLU A 125 -6.17 -32.83 -4.43
N LEU A 126 -6.52 -32.19 -5.54
CA LEU A 126 -7.66 -32.53 -6.38
C LEU A 126 -7.20 -32.80 -7.82
N GLU A 127 -7.86 -33.72 -8.51
CA GLU A 127 -7.57 -34.05 -9.92
C GLU A 127 -8.84 -34.19 -10.72
N ASP A 128 -8.84 -33.57 -11.88
CA ASP A 128 -9.83 -33.84 -12.95
C ASP A 128 -9.13 -34.61 -14.06
N THR A 129 -9.40 -35.91 -14.13
CA THR A 129 -8.78 -36.81 -15.10
C THR A 129 -9.20 -36.49 -16.55
N SER A 130 -10.37 -35.91 -16.76
CA SER A 130 -10.86 -35.53 -18.08
C SER A 130 -10.20 -34.28 -18.63
N ALA A 131 -9.96 -33.27 -17.76
CA ALA A 131 -9.31 -32.03 -18.12
C ALA A 131 -7.78 -32.09 -17.97
N LYS A 132 -7.25 -33.13 -17.34
CA LYS A 132 -5.81 -33.34 -17.11
C LYS A 132 -5.17 -32.22 -16.31
N LEU A 133 -5.89 -31.81 -15.28
CA LEU A 133 -5.49 -30.80 -14.32
C LEU A 133 -5.27 -31.40 -12.93
N ARG A 134 -4.27 -30.90 -12.23
CA ARG A 134 -4.13 -31.09 -10.78
C ARG A 134 -4.27 -29.74 -10.09
N ILE A 135 -5.05 -29.72 -9.02
CA ILE A 135 -5.29 -28.54 -8.20
C ILE A 135 -4.77 -28.81 -6.80
N THR A 136 -3.94 -27.92 -6.29
CA THR A 136 -3.67 -27.82 -4.86
C THR A 136 -4.52 -26.69 -4.31
N TRP A 137 -5.52 -27.02 -3.49
CA TRP A 137 -6.33 -26.06 -2.78
C TRP A 137 -5.83 -25.97 -1.33
N GLN A 138 -5.70 -24.74 -0.83
CA GLN A 138 -5.31 -24.47 0.55
C GLN A 138 -6.26 -23.45 1.18
N ALA A 139 -6.58 -23.63 2.46
CA ALA A 139 -7.20 -22.60 3.31
C ALA A 139 -6.28 -22.32 4.50
N ILE A 140 -6.02 -21.05 4.75
CA ILE A 140 -5.05 -20.58 5.73
C ILE A 140 -5.75 -19.64 6.70
N LEU A 141 -5.54 -19.87 8.01
CA LEU A 141 -5.93 -18.97 9.08
C LEU A 141 -4.72 -18.73 10.00
N ARG A 142 -4.39 -17.48 10.22
CA ARG A 142 -3.26 -17.10 11.10
C ARG A 142 -3.75 -16.51 12.42
N GLU A 143 -2.92 -16.51 13.43
CA GLU A 143 -3.21 -15.88 14.71
C GLU A 143 -3.45 -14.38 14.54
N GLY A 144 -4.47 -13.85 15.21
CA GLY A 144 -4.88 -12.45 15.11
C GLY A 144 -5.62 -12.05 13.82
N ALA A 145 -5.74 -12.96 12.84
CA ALA A 145 -6.48 -12.68 11.60
C ALA A 145 -8.00 -12.74 11.83
N ASN A 146 -8.70 -11.81 11.21
CA ASN A 146 -10.16 -11.80 11.13
C ASN A 146 -10.67 -12.30 9.76
N TYR A 147 -9.84 -13.06 9.04
CA TYR A 147 -10.13 -13.53 7.68
C TYR A 147 -9.56 -14.93 7.44
N ILE A 148 -10.19 -15.64 6.53
CA ILE A 148 -9.69 -16.88 5.92
C ILE A 148 -9.18 -16.56 4.53
N ARG A 149 -7.96 -16.99 4.22
CA ARG A 149 -7.36 -16.88 2.91
C ARG A 149 -7.38 -18.24 2.22
N GLN A 150 -7.81 -18.29 0.97
CA GLN A 150 -7.71 -19.48 0.13
C GLN A 150 -6.66 -19.28 -0.94
N GLU A 151 -5.91 -20.32 -1.24
CA GLU A 151 -5.01 -20.40 -2.39
C GLU A 151 -5.38 -21.58 -3.27
N VAL A 152 -5.39 -21.34 -4.58
CA VAL A 152 -5.68 -22.37 -5.60
C VAL A 152 -4.53 -22.40 -6.58
N THR A 153 -3.70 -23.44 -6.51
CA THR A 153 -2.64 -23.70 -7.48
C THR A 153 -3.15 -24.65 -8.54
N ILE A 154 -3.13 -24.18 -9.77
CA ILE A 154 -3.60 -24.91 -10.96
C ILE A 154 -2.38 -25.40 -11.73
N ARG A 155 -2.22 -26.72 -11.88
CA ARG A 155 -1.16 -27.34 -12.66
C ARG A 155 -1.73 -28.08 -13.87
N ALA A 156 -1.32 -27.67 -15.06
CA ALA A 156 -1.65 -28.37 -16.27
C ALA A 156 -0.78 -29.62 -16.43
N LEU A 157 -1.40 -30.80 -16.62
CA LEU A 157 -0.71 -32.05 -16.81
C LEU A 157 -0.48 -32.37 -18.32
N GLN A 158 -1.18 -31.65 -19.20
CA GLN A 158 -1.05 -31.74 -20.67
C GLN A 158 -1.00 -30.35 -21.30
N PRO A 159 -0.51 -30.19 -22.54
CA PRO A 159 -0.40 -28.89 -23.21
C PRO A 159 -1.76 -28.26 -23.51
N SER A 160 -1.76 -26.90 -23.47
CA SER A 160 -2.82 -26.05 -24.07
C SER A 160 -4.19 -26.10 -23.42
N LEU A 161 -4.27 -26.00 -22.08
CA LEU A 161 -5.56 -25.68 -21.48
C LEU A 161 -5.78 -24.16 -21.53
N ALA A 162 -6.64 -23.72 -22.45
CA ALA A 162 -7.05 -22.33 -22.54
C ALA A 162 -8.20 -22.06 -21.56
N LEU A 163 -7.91 -21.31 -20.51
CA LEU A 163 -8.90 -20.80 -19.57
C LEU A 163 -9.21 -19.35 -19.92
N SER A 164 -10.48 -18.96 -19.87
CA SER A 164 -10.91 -17.56 -20.03
C SER A 164 -11.05 -16.86 -18.69
N GLN A 165 -11.39 -17.60 -17.61
CA GLN A 165 -11.56 -17.05 -16.27
C GLN A 165 -11.19 -18.06 -15.18
N ILE A 166 -10.64 -17.54 -14.09
CA ILE A 166 -10.47 -18.23 -12.82
C ILE A 166 -11.43 -17.60 -11.81
N VAL A 167 -12.43 -18.35 -11.35
CA VAL A 167 -13.43 -17.89 -10.38
C VAL A 167 -13.11 -18.50 -9.02
N LEU A 168 -12.83 -17.68 -8.01
CA LEU A 168 -12.51 -18.16 -6.65
C LEU A 168 -13.60 -17.85 -5.62
N ILE A 169 -14.57 -17.03 -5.99
CA ILE A 169 -15.76 -16.75 -5.19
C ILE A 169 -16.96 -16.85 -6.13
N ASP A 170 -17.87 -17.76 -5.81
CA ASP A 170 -19.19 -17.84 -6.41
C ASP A 170 -20.17 -18.33 -5.34
N ALA A 171 -20.90 -17.39 -4.74
CA ALA A 171 -21.72 -17.67 -3.57
C ALA A 171 -22.93 -16.72 -3.50
N VAL A 172 -24.00 -17.17 -2.82
CA VAL A 172 -25.13 -16.32 -2.48
C VAL A 172 -24.83 -15.66 -1.13
N VAL A 173 -24.76 -14.34 -1.12
CA VAL A 173 -24.41 -13.53 0.05
C VAL A 173 -25.42 -12.38 0.17
N PRO A 174 -26.43 -12.54 1.04
CA PRO A 174 -27.48 -11.52 1.19
C PRO A 174 -26.94 -10.13 1.52
N GLY A 175 -27.44 -9.11 0.82
CA GLY A 175 -27.05 -7.72 1.00
C GLY A 175 -25.64 -7.38 0.52
N ALA A 176 -25.06 -8.21 -0.36
CA ALA A 176 -23.77 -7.95 -0.95
C ALA A 176 -23.77 -6.77 -1.92
N ALA A 177 -22.68 -6.02 -1.92
CA ALA A 177 -22.41 -4.94 -2.89
C ALA A 177 -20.92 -4.86 -3.17
N VAL A 178 -20.53 -4.50 -4.40
CA VAL A 178 -19.14 -4.19 -4.73
C VAL A 178 -18.77 -2.85 -4.07
N ALA A 179 -17.69 -2.82 -3.32
CA ALA A 179 -17.23 -1.63 -2.61
C ALA A 179 -16.30 -0.80 -3.49
N GLY A 180 -16.87 -0.03 -4.41
CA GLY A 180 -16.15 0.83 -5.36
C GLY A 180 -16.40 0.47 -6.80
N HIS A 181 -15.74 1.22 -7.71
CA HIS A 181 -15.90 1.10 -9.16
C HIS A 181 -14.62 0.64 -9.87
N ALA A 182 -13.50 0.63 -9.15
CA ALA A 182 -12.22 0.18 -9.70
C ALA A 182 -12.19 -1.36 -9.88
N LYS A 183 -11.40 -1.85 -10.86
CA LYS A 183 -11.04 -3.28 -10.91
C LYS A 183 -10.41 -3.70 -9.59
N GLY A 184 -10.64 -4.96 -9.19
CA GLY A 184 -10.15 -5.47 -7.92
C GLY A 184 -10.83 -4.86 -6.70
N SER A 185 -11.98 -4.17 -6.84
CA SER A 185 -12.77 -3.74 -5.69
C SER A 185 -13.33 -4.95 -4.94
N PRO A 186 -13.21 -5.01 -3.60
CA PRO A 186 -13.79 -6.09 -2.82
C PRO A 186 -15.32 -6.00 -2.79
N VAL A 187 -15.97 -7.09 -2.43
CA VAL A 187 -17.40 -7.15 -2.14
C VAL A 187 -17.59 -7.05 -0.62
N THR A 188 -18.60 -6.31 -0.18
CA THR A 188 -18.99 -6.20 1.22
C THR A 188 -20.43 -6.64 1.42
N ALA A 189 -20.74 -7.21 2.58
CA ALA A 189 -22.10 -7.61 2.96
C ALA A 189 -22.27 -7.55 4.48
N GLY A 190 -22.83 -6.46 5.00
CA GLY A 190 -22.96 -6.26 6.44
C GLY A 190 -21.60 -6.29 7.16
N THR A 191 -21.33 -7.33 7.90
CA THR A 191 -20.06 -7.52 8.65
C THR A 191 -19.10 -8.50 7.97
N TRP A 192 -19.17 -8.59 6.65
CA TRP A 192 -18.32 -9.45 5.82
C TRP A 192 -17.66 -8.66 4.70
N PHE A 193 -16.46 -9.12 4.30
CA PHE A 193 -15.83 -8.73 3.04
C PHE A 193 -15.31 -9.96 2.30
N LEU A 194 -15.38 -9.93 0.97
CA LEU A 194 -14.97 -11.01 0.08
C LEU A 194 -14.20 -10.43 -1.10
N ALA A 195 -13.13 -11.10 -1.53
CA ALA A 195 -12.41 -10.69 -2.74
C ALA A 195 -11.57 -11.82 -3.34
N LEU A 196 -11.32 -11.72 -4.65
CA LEU A 196 -10.20 -12.37 -5.31
C LEU A 196 -8.99 -11.42 -5.19
N GLU A 197 -7.89 -11.87 -4.62
CA GLU A 197 -6.72 -11.06 -4.24
C GLU A 197 -5.82 -10.74 -5.44
N HIS A 198 -6.38 -10.01 -6.40
CA HIS A 198 -5.64 -9.59 -7.59
C HIS A 198 -6.15 -8.22 -8.09
N PRO A 199 -5.28 -7.25 -8.41
CA PRO A 199 -5.72 -5.91 -8.83
C PRO A 199 -6.47 -5.91 -10.17
N LEU A 200 -6.29 -6.91 -11.02
CA LEU A 200 -7.02 -7.06 -12.29
C LEU A 200 -8.29 -7.89 -12.15
N SER A 201 -8.64 -8.35 -10.94
CA SER A 201 -9.86 -9.13 -10.72
C SER A 201 -11.11 -8.30 -10.94
N GLU A 202 -12.19 -8.98 -11.25
CA GLU A 202 -13.52 -8.41 -11.39
C GLU A 202 -14.48 -9.10 -10.43
N CYS A 203 -15.34 -8.32 -9.77
CA CYS A 203 -16.42 -8.83 -8.93
C CYS A 203 -17.76 -8.32 -9.46
N ARG A 204 -18.78 -9.17 -9.44
CA ARG A 204 -20.16 -8.83 -9.78
C ARG A 204 -21.11 -9.34 -8.71
N VAL A 205 -22.10 -8.52 -8.40
CA VAL A 205 -23.21 -8.91 -7.55
C VAL A 205 -24.50 -8.83 -8.37
N HIS A 206 -25.26 -9.92 -8.40
CA HIS A 206 -26.56 -9.97 -9.05
C HIS A 206 -27.53 -10.82 -8.21
N ALA A 207 -28.63 -10.24 -7.73
CA ALA A 207 -29.61 -10.91 -6.87
C ALA A 207 -28.93 -11.67 -5.71
N ASP A 208 -28.09 -11.00 -4.94
CA ASP A 208 -27.29 -11.54 -3.83
C ASP A 208 -26.24 -12.60 -4.24
N ARG A 209 -26.14 -13.00 -5.50
CA ARG A 209 -25.06 -13.85 -5.97
C ARG A 209 -23.82 -13.01 -6.25
N VAL A 210 -22.75 -13.32 -5.53
CA VAL A 210 -21.42 -12.75 -5.70
C VAL A 210 -20.61 -13.69 -6.57
N SER A 211 -19.99 -13.14 -7.63
CA SER A 211 -18.99 -13.85 -8.43
C SER A 211 -17.76 -12.96 -8.58
N CYS A 212 -16.58 -13.47 -8.16
CA CYS A 212 -15.30 -12.78 -8.35
C CYS A 212 -14.35 -13.67 -9.16
N TRP A 213 -13.82 -13.10 -10.24
CA TRP A 213 -12.97 -13.84 -11.19
C TRP A 213 -11.77 -13.01 -11.65
N LEU A 214 -10.76 -13.71 -12.13
CA LEU A 214 -9.65 -13.15 -12.88
C LEU A 214 -9.74 -13.58 -14.34
N PRO A 215 -9.78 -12.66 -15.32
CA PRO A 215 -9.65 -12.99 -16.74
C PRO A 215 -8.29 -13.61 -17.05
N ARG A 216 -8.24 -14.54 -18.02
CA ARG A 216 -7.00 -15.14 -18.54
C ARG A 216 -6.99 -15.20 -20.06
N GLU A 217 -5.83 -14.90 -20.65
CA GLU A 217 -5.63 -14.90 -22.09
C GLU A 217 -4.72 -16.05 -22.56
N LEU A 218 -3.64 -16.36 -21.84
CA LEU A 218 -2.70 -17.38 -22.25
C LEU A 218 -3.12 -18.79 -21.81
N PRO A 219 -3.03 -19.79 -22.70
CA PRO A 219 -3.19 -21.19 -22.32
C PRO A 219 -2.10 -21.63 -21.33
N LEU A 220 -2.47 -22.47 -20.36
CA LEU A 220 -1.50 -23.13 -19.50
C LEU A 220 -0.75 -24.20 -20.30
N GLN A 221 0.57 -24.18 -20.20
CA GLN A 221 1.45 -25.17 -20.82
C GLN A 221 1.61 -26.41 -19.94
N ALA A 222 1.99 -27.54 -20.54
CA ALA A 222 2.24 -28.78 -19.80
C ALA A 222 3.28 -28.53 -18.67
N GLY A 223 2.93 -28.91 -17.45
CA GLY A 223 3.78 -28.71 -16.26
C GLY A 223 3.75 -27.32 -15.66
N GLN A 224 3.20 -26.32 -16.33
CA GLN A 224 3.05 -24.97 -15.80
C GLN A 224 2.08 -24.99 -14.62
N SER A 225 2.43 -24.23 -13.58
CA SER A 225 1.60 -24.00 -12.41
C SER A 225 1.37 -22.50 -12.22
N VAL A 226 0.12 -22.12 -11.92
CA VAL A 226 -0.26 -20.75 -11.54
C VAL A 226 -1.04 -20.78 -10.24
N THR A 227 -0.82 -19.82 -9.38
CA THR A 227 -1.49 -19.74 -8.07
C THR A 227 -2.25 -18.43 -7.96
N TYR A 228 -3.51 -18.52 -7.57
CA TYR A 228 -4.37 -17.38 -7.28
C TYR A 228 -4.99 -17.54 -5.91
N SER A 229 -5.33 -16.41 -5.30
CA SER A 229 -5.88 -16.40 -3.94
C SER A 229 -7.17 -15.59 -3.83
N SER A 230 -7.96 -15.94 -2.82
CA SER A 230 -9.15 -15.20 -2.41
C SER A 230 -9.20 -15.07 -0.90
N VAL A 231 -9.91 -14.08 -0.43
CA VAL A 231 -10.10 -13.81 1.00
C VAL A 231 -11.58 -13.66 1.32
N ILE A 232 -11.98 -14.18 2.47
CA ILE A 232 -13.26 -13.85 3.11
C ILE A 232 -12.97 -13.48 4.55
N GLY A 233 -13.41 -12.29 4.97
CA GLY A 233 -13.16 -11.76 6.30
C GLY A 233 -14.41 -11.36 7.04
N ALA A 234 -14.33 -11.44 8.38
CA ALA A 234 -15.33 -11.02 9.33
C ALA A 234 -14.95 -9.67 9.93
N THR A 235 -15.93 -8.79 10.12
CA THR A 235 -15.69 -7.48 10.73
C THR A 235 -16.58 -7.27 11.96
N ARG A 236 -16.14 -6.43 12.87
CA ARG A 236 -16.97 -5.92 13.95
C ARG A 236 -18.06 -5.00 13.39
N ALA A 237 -19.16 -4.86 14.09
CA ALA A 237 -20.19 -3.90 13.72
C ALA A 237 -19.58 -2.49 13.60
N THR A 238 -19.93 -1.77 12.53
CA THR A 238 -19.45 -0.40 12.22
C THR A 238 -17.94 -0.24 11.99
N GLN A 239 -17.15 -1.34 11.94
CA GLN A 239 -15.69 -1.29 11.81
C GLN A 239 -15.19 -1.90 10.49
N LEU A 240 -16.03 -1.93 9.44
CA LEU A 240 -15.69 -2.56 8.17
C LEU A 240 -14.36 -2.07 7.58
N ARG A 241 -14.17 -0.75 7.46
CA ARG A 241 -12.95 -0.16 6.90
C ARG A 241 -11.71 -0.54 7.71
N ARG A 242 -11.77 -0.42 9.03
CA ARG A 242 -10.63 -0.70 9.91
C ARG A 242 -10.28 -2.18 9.97
N ASP A 243 -11.29 -3.05 10.02
CA ASP A 243 -11.05 -4.50 10.03
C ASP A 243 -10.59 -5.01 8.66
N PHE A 244 -11.01 -4.37 7.56
CA PHE A 244 -10.46 -4.60 6.23
C PHE A 244 -9.01 -4.08 6.13
N LEU A 245 -8.72 -2.89 6.68
CA LEU A 245 -7.34 -2.38 6.75
C LEU A 245 -6.42 -3.33 7.55
N ASN A 246 -6.90 -3.93 8.63
CA ASN A 246 -6.14 -4.94 9.37
C ASN A 246 -5.75 -6.13 8.49
N TYR A 247 -6.68 -6.61 7.65
CA TYR A 247 -6.37 -7.64 6.65
C TYR A 247 -5.30 -7.15 5.66
N VAL A 248 -5.45 -5.94 5.11
CA VAL A 248 -4.46 -5.40 4.17
C VAL A 248 -3.09 -5.25 4.82
N GLU A 249 -3.01 -4.74 6.05
CA GLU A 249 -1.73 -4.57 6.78
C GLU A 249 -1.03 -5.91 7.07
N HIS A 250 -1.76 -7.00 7.23
CA HIS A 250 -1.18 -8.34 7.37
C HIS A 250 -0.68 -8.90 6.04
N GLU A 251 -1.45 -8.73 4.95
CA GLU A 251 -1.20 -9.40 3.67
C GLU A 251 -0.45 -8.54 2.65
N ARG A 252 -0.28 -7.23 2.89
CA ARG A 252 0.47 -6.38 1.97
C ARG A 252 1.95 -6.76 1.90
N ALA A 253 2.58 -6.37 0.80
CA ALA A 253 3.98 -6.71 0.50
C ALA A 253 4.96 -6.28 1.59
N HIS A 254 4.71 -5.14 2.22
CA HIS A 254 5.43 -4.65 3.40
C HIS A 254 4.46 -3.86 4.29
N PRO A 255 4.41 -4.08 5.62
CA PRO A 255 3.58 -3.28 6.52
C PRO A 255 3.82 -1.79 6.38
N TYR A 256 2.81 -0.98 6.72
CA TYR A 256 2.94 0.47 6.70
C TYR A 256 4.21 0.95 7.42
N ARG A 257 4.93 1.85 6.75
CA ARG A 257 6.13 2.54 7.28
C ARG A 257 6.23 3.93 6.68
N THR A 258 6.63 4.92 7.45
CA THR A 258 6.98 6.23 6.89
C THR A 258 8.25 6.10 6.06
N PHE A 259 8.20 6.61 4.83
CA PHE A 259 9.31 6.56 3.88
C PHE A 259 9.52 7.95 3.28
N LEU A 260 10.41 8.73 3.92
CA LEU A 260 10.73 10.11 3.52
C LEU A 260 11.85 10.12 2.49
N HIS A 261 11.57 10.69 1.31
CA HIS A 261 12.56 10.74 0.25
C HIS A 261 12.54 12.07 -0.54
N TYR A 262 13.71 12.42 -1.08
CA TYR A 262 13.84 13.43 -2.12
C TYR A 262 13.51 12.83 -3.48
N ASN A 263 12.90 13.62 -4.37
CA ASN A 263 12.71 13.28 -5.77
C ASN A 263 13.27 14.38 -6.65
N SER A 264 14.10 14.03 -7.65
CA SER A 264 14.81 14.97 -8.50
C SER A 264 13.95 15.65 -9.58
N TRP A 265 12.72 15.16 -9.83
CA TRP A 265 11.79 15.78 -10.77
C TRP A 265 11.47 17.21 -10.33
N TYR A 266 11.44 18.15 -11.22
CA TYR A 266 11.35 19.59 -10.99
C TYR A 266 12.57 20.27 -10.35
N ASP A 267 13.58 19.53 -9.88
CA ASP A 267 14.80 20.13 -9.31
C ASP A 267 16.03 19.94 -10.21
N LEU A 268 16.47 18.71 -10.44
CA LEU A 268 17.64 18.41 -11.28
C LEU A 268 17.28 18.13 -12.73
N GLY A 269 16.24 17.33 -12.95
CA GLY A 269 15.75 16.93 -14.27
C GLY A 269 14.28 17.28 -14.42
N PHE A 270 13.94 17.81 -15.58
CA PHE A 270 12.59 17.97 -16.09
C PHE A 270 12.64 17.74 -17.59
N PHE A 271 12.71 16.43 -17.96
CA PHE A 271 13.08 15.94 -19.30
C PHE A 271 14.51 16.22 -19.74
N ASP A 272 15.34 16.81 -18.89
CA ASP A 272 16.74 17.08 -19.15
C ASP A 272 17.66 16.13 -18.42
N ARG A 273 18.86 15.90 -18.98
CA ARG A 273 19.89 15.09 -18.32
C ARG A 273 20.59 15.90 -17.25
N TYR A 274 20.76 15.29 -16.10
CA TYR A 274 21.61 15.79 -15.03
C TYR A 274 22.79 14.83 -14.82
N ASN A 275 23.70 15.15 -13.93
CA ASN A 275 24.94 14.42 -13.73
C ASN A 275 25.16 14.00 -12.26
N GLU A 276 26.16 13.18 -12.05
CA GLU A 276 26.54 12.66 -10.72
C GLU A 276 26.88 13.78 -9.72
N GLN A 277 27.54 14.87 -10.18
CA GLN A 277 27.90 15.99 -9.31
C GLN A 277 26.67 16.72 -8.78
N ASP A 278 25.69 16.98 -9.61
CA ASP A 278 24.42 17.59 -9.21
C ASP A 278 23.68 16.70 -8.22
N ALA A 279 23.63 15.40 -8.51
CA ALA A 279 22.98 14.42 -7.63
C ALA A 279 23.66 14.35 -6.25
N VAL A 280 25.00 14.32 -6.19
CA VAL A 280 25.76 14.32 -4.92
C VAL A 280 25.55 15.62 -4.15
N ALA A 281 25.53 16.78 -4.84
CA ALA A 281 25.31 18.08 -4.19
C ALA A 281 23.93 18.17 -3.50
N VAL A 282 22.89 17.64 -4.13
CA VAL A 282 21.55 17.57 -3.53
C VAL A 282 21.53 16.65 -2.31
N VAL A 283 22.12 15.45 -2.40
CA VAL A 283 22.23 14.53 -1.27
C VAL A 283 22.92 15.22 -0.08
N GLN A 284 24.01 15.93 -0.33
CA GLN A 284 24.72 16.68 0.69
C GLN A 284 23.86 17.80 1.30
N SER A 285 23.16 18.56 0.47
CA SER A 285 22.29 19.65 0.95
C SER A 285 21.18 19.15 1.88
N PHE A 286 20.44 18.13 1.48
CA PHE A 286 19.40 17.54 2.33
C PHE A 286 19.99 16.87 3.57
N GLY A 287 21.10 16.16 3.42
CA GLY A 287 21.79 15.50 4.52
C GLY A 287 22.25 16.49 5.60
N GLU A 288 22.82 17.63 5.22
CA GLU A 288 23.20 18.71 6.15
C GLU A 288 21.95 19.33 6.80
N GLN A 289 20.95 19.75 6.01
CA GLN A 289 19.80 20.50 6.50
C GLN A 289 18.87 19.66 7.36
N LEU A 290 18.49 18.45 6.90
CA LEU A 290 17.52 17.61 7.60
C LEU A 290 18.20 16.64 8.57
N THR A 291 19.21 15.90 8.13
CA THR A 291 19.77 14.83 8.98
C THR A 291 20.68 15.39 10.07
N LYS A 292 21.70 16.19 9.71
CA LYS A 292 22.67 16.67 10.68
C LYS A 292 22.14 17.80 11.56
N LEU A 293 21.58 18.87 10.94
CA LEU A 293 21.14 20.03 11.70
C LEU A 293 19.82 19.79 12.44
N ARG A 294 18.93 18.96 11.92
CA ARG A 294 17.55 18.80 12.44
C ARG A 294 17.20 17.39 12.89
N ALA A 295 18.13 16.45 12.83
CA ALA A 295 17.95 15.06 13.25
C ALA A 295 16.71 14.37 12.60
N VAL A 296 16.46 14.63 11.31
CA VAL A 296 15.44 13.95 10.52
C VAL A 296 16.06 12.75 9.81
N LYS A 297 15.45 11.58 9.91
CA LYS A 297 15.84 10.41 9.13
C LYS A 297 15.29 10.53 7.71
N LEU A 298 16.17 10.57 6.73
CA LEU A 298 15.84 10.35 5.32
C LEU A 298 15.95 8.85 5.00
N ASP A 299 15.05 8.34 4.16
CA ASP A 299 15.05 6.93 3.78
C ASP A 299 15.66 6.74 2.38
N SER A 300 15.41 7.68 1.44
CA SER A 300 15.89 7.54 0.06
C SER A 300 16.13 8.89 -0.63
N PHE A 301 16.94 8.85 -1.68
CA PHE A 301 17.08 9.92 -2.68
C PHE A 301 16.73 9.34 -4.04
N LEU A 302 15.53 9.64 -4.53
CA LEU A 302 15.04 9.13 -5.80
C LEU A 302 15.49 10.03 -6.94
N PHE A 303 16.22 9.44 -7.88
CA PHE A 303 16.64 10.08 -9.13
C PHE A 303 15.65 9.70 -10.24
N ASP A 304 14.85 10.69 -10.63
CA ASP A 304 13.78 10.59 -11.62
C ASP A 304 14.33 10.61 -13.05
N ASP A 305 13.50 10.60 -14.09
CA ASP A 305 13.92 10.53 -15.51
C ASP A 305 15.00 11.58 -15.83
N GLY A 306 16.05 11.15 -16.55
CA GLY A 306 17.21 11.99 -16.90
C GLY A 306 18.57 11.42 -16.43
N TRP A 307 18.59 10.40 -15.59
CA TRP A 307 19.81 9.71 -15.17
C TRP A 307 20.39 8.78 -16.27
N ASP A 308 19.52 8.24 -17.13
CA ASP A 308 19.89 7.33 -18.22
C ASP A 308 20.15 8.04 -19.54
N ASP A 309 20.75 7.33 -20.47
CA ASP A 309 20.77 7.68 -21.88
C ASP A 309 19.69 6.92 -22.64
N PRO A 310 18.57 7.54 -23.02
CA PRO A 310 17.47 6.87 -23.69
C PRO A 310 17.86 6.16 -25.00
N THR A 311 18.99 6.53 -25.62
CA THR A 311 19.49 5.86 -26.82
C THR A 311 20.18 4.52 -26.56
N THR A 312 20.46 4.22 -25.32
CA THR A 312 21.19 2.99 -24.90
C THR A 312 20.32 2.01 -24.13
N LEU A 313 19.11 2.38 -23.82
CA LEU A 313 18.11 1.63 -23.02
C LEU A 313 18.61 1.29 -21.61
N TRP A 314 18.20 2.09 -20.62
CA TRP A 314 18.45 1.94 -19.18
C TRP A 314 19.95 1.86 -18.78
N LYS A 315 20.83 2.50 -19.57
CA LYS A 315 22.22 2.71 -19.17
C LYS A 315 22.43 4.16 -18.74
N PHE A 316 23.35 4.36 -17.82
CA PHE A 316 23.68 5.70 -17.33
C PHE A 316 24.11 6.63 -18.48
N ASN A 317 23.69 7.89 -18.42
CA ASN A 317 24.16 8.91 -19.32
C ASN A 317 25.66 9.24 -19.03
N PRO A 318 26.40 9.87 -19.94
CA PRO A 318 27.83 10.16 -19.75
C PRO A 318 28.17 10.99 -18.50
N GLY A 319 27.19 11.70 -17.92
CA GLY A 319 27.35 12.45 -16.67
C GLY A 319 27.48 11.58 -15.42
N PHE A 320 27.23 10.25 -15.53
CA PHE A 320 27.34 9.27 -14.46
C PHE A 320 28.39 8.22 -14.83
N ALA A 321 29.65 8.64 -14.96
CA ALA A 321 30.75 7.79 -15.43
C ALA A 321 30.94 6.50 -14.58
N ASP A 322 30.72 6.59 -13.25
CA ASP A 322 30.82 5.47 -12.30
C ASP A 322 29.42 4.99 -11.84
N GLY A 323 28.37 5.26 -12.62
CA GLY A 323 26.98 5.01 -12.24
C GLY A 323 26.59 5.76 -10.98
N LEU A 324 25.91 5.12 -10.02
CA LEU A 324 25.51 5.75 -8.77
C LEU A 324 26.52 5.61 -7.63
N THR A 325 27.76 5.20 -7.89
CA THR A 325 28.72 4.86 -6.81
C THR A 325 28.91 6.01 -5.81
N LYS A 326 29.21 7.23 -6.30
CA LYS A 326 29.42 8.39 -5.42
C LYS A 326 28.12 8.88 -4.77
N VAL A 327 27.00 8.79 -5.51
CA VAL A 327 25.67 9.12 -4.98
C VAL A 327 25.30 8.18 -3.83
N ALA A 328 25.50 6.88 -4.00
CA ALA A 328 25.25 5.88 -2.96
C ALA A 328 26.15 6.10 -1.72
N GLN A 329 27.43 6.38 -1.92
CA GLN A 329 28.36 6.72 -0.83
C GLN A 329 27.89 7.95 -0.06
N ALA A 330 27.48 9.00 -0.77
CA ALA A 330 26.95 10.22 -0.15
C ALA A 330 25.66 9.92 0.63
N ALA A 331 24.69 9.20 0.04
CA ALA A 331 23.43 8.86 0.69
C ALA A 331 23.64 8.03 1.96
N VAL A 332 24.50 7.00 1.91
CA VAL A 332 24.85 6.15 3.05
C VAL A 332 25.45 6.95 4.20
N SER A 333 26.24 7.99 3.92
CA SER A 333 26.84 8.85 4.97
C SER A 333 25.78 9.59 5.80
N TYR A 334 24.55 9.70 5.30
CA TYR A 334 23.39 10.27 6.00
C TYR A 334 22.34 9.21 6.41
N GLY A 335 22.69 7.91 6.28
CA GLY A 335 21.79 6.81 6.67
C GLY A 335 20.66 6.55 5.69
N ALA A 336 20.76 7.03 4.46
CA ALA A 336 19.82 6.83 3.36
C ALA A 336 20.42 5.98 2.22
N ALA A 337 19.65 5.73 1.17
CA ALA A 337 20.12 5.03 -0.03
C ALA A 337 19.62 5.71 -1.30
N PRO A 338 20.18 5.42 -2.49
CA PRO A 338 19.61 5.89 -3.74
C PRO A 338 18.31 5.16 -4.07
N GLY A 339 17.36 5.88 -4.66
CA GLY A 339 16.19 5.37 -5.36
C GLY A 339 16.26 5.72 -6.83
N ILE A 340 15.56 4.97 -7.68
CA ILE A 340 15.60 5.16 -9.13
C ILE A 340 14.21 5.11 -9.73
N TRP A 341 13.96 6.07 -10.64
CA TRP A 341 12.85 6.01 -11.56
C TRP A 341 13.19 5.12 -12.75
N LEU A 342 12.27 4.26 -13.12
CA LEU A 342 12.33 3.42 -14.32
C LEU A 342 10.92 3.27 -14.89
N SER A 343 10.81 3.14 -16.21
CA SER A 343 9.55 2.81 -16.85
C SER A 343 9.62 1.42 -17.51
N PRO A 344 8.86 0.45 -17.01
CA PRO A 344 8.75 -0.85 -17.70
C PRO A 344 8.31 -0.73 -19.16
N TRP A 345 7.62 0.36 -19.50
CA TRP A 345 7.04 0.62 -20.82
C TRP A 345 7.78 1.69 -21.64
N GLY A 346 8.89 2.25 -21.12
CA GLY A 346 9.77 3.18 -21.83
C GLY A 346 9.62 4.65 -21.47
N GLY A 347 8.70 5.04 -20.58
CA GLY A 347 8.48 6.43 -20.14
C GLY A 347 7.62 7.25 -21.10
N TYR A 348 7.98 8.51 -21.33
CA TYR A 348 7.16 9.50 -22.02
C TYR A 348 7.90 10.16 -23.19
N ASP A 349 7.18 10.81 -24.06
CA ASP A 349 7.60 11.73 -25.11
C ASP A 349 8.83 11.27 -25.94
N LYS A 350 9.76 12.17 -26.20
CA LYS A 350 10.96 11.93 -27.00
C LYS A 350 11.87 10.85 -26.37
N PRO A 351 12.14 10.84 -25.05
CA PRO A 351 12.91 9.75 -24.42
C PRO A 351 12.29 8.37 -24.67
N LYS A 352 10.96 8.24 -24.59
CA LYS A 352 10.27 6.99 -24.91
C LYS A 352 10.56 6.53 -26.33
N GLN A 353 10.46 7.43 -27.31
CA GLN A 353 10.72 7.08 -28.71
C GLN A 353 12.17 6.61 -28.92
N GLN A 354 13.12 7.22 -28.25
CA GLN A 354 14.53 6.83 -28.29
C GLN A 354 14.75 5.45 -27.65
N ARG A 355 14.17 5.19 -26.49
CA ARG A 355 14.23 3.88 -25.81
C ARG A 355 13.59 2.79 -26.66
N LEU A 356 12.45 3.06 -27.32
CA LEU A 356 11.80 2.14 -28.25
C LEU A 356 12.66 1.83 -29.47
N ALA A 357 13.28 2.84 -30.07
CA ALA A 357 14.18 2.65 -31.20
C ALA A 357 15.39 1.78 -30.81
N SER A 358 15.99 2.05 -29.66
CA SER A 358 17.09 1.26 -29.10
C SER A 358 16.69 -0.20 -28.82
N ALA A 359 15.51 -0.39 -28.22
CA ALA A 359 14.98 -1.72 -27.92
C ALA A 359 14.76 -2.56 -29.18
N ARG A 360 14.13 -1.96 -30.20
CA ARG A 360 13.92 -2.61 -31.51
C ARG A 360 15.22 -2.99 -32.19
N ALA A 361 16.23 -2.12 -32.16
CA ALA A 361 17.55 -2.41 -32.70
C ALA A 361 18.25 -3.57 -31.97
N GLN A 362 17.97 -3.80 -30.70
CA GLN A 362 18.47 -4.89 -29.87
C GLN A 362 17.58 -6.15 -29.94
N GLY A 363 16.45 -6.10 -30.65
CA GLY A 363 15.54 -7.25 -30.83
C GLY A 363 14.69 -7.55 -29.59
N PHE A 364 14.42 -6.56 -28.74
CA PHE A 364 13.48 -6.66 -27.63
C PHE A 364 12.03 -6.46 -28.10
N GLU A 365 11.10 -7.04 -27.38
CA GLU A 365 9.68 -7.00 -27.69
C GLU A 365 9.10 -5.60 -27.39
N THR A 366 8.26 -5.13 -28.30
CA THR A 366 7.49 -3.90 -28.16
C THR A 366 6.03 -4.19 -28.53
N ASN A 367 5.11 -3.40 -27.98
CA ASN A 367 3.69 -3.41 -28.29
C ASN A 367 3.21 -2.00 -28.67
N GLU A 368 1.92 -1.78 -28.85
CA GLU A 368 1.35 -0.48 -29.17
C GLU A 368 1.59 0.54 -28.06
N GLY A 369 1.58 0.11 -26.78
CA GLY A 369 1.79 0.96 -25.60
C GLY A 369 3.25 1.36 -25.37
N GLY A 370 4.22 0.64 -25.93
CA GLY A 370 5.64 0.91 -25.66
C GLY A 370 6.53 -0.33 -25.67
N LEU A 371 7.46 -0.41 -24.74
CA LEU A 371 8.20 -1.63 -24.46
C LEU A 371 7.22 -2.66 -23.87
N ALA A 372 7.32 -3.93 -24.31
CA ALA A 372 6.45 -5.00 -23.82
C ALA A 372 7.12 -5.71 -22.63
N LEU A 373 6.77 -5.35 -21.40
CA LEU A 373 7.36 -5.95 -20.20
C LEU A 373 7.11 -7.47 -20.15
N SER A 374 5.95 -7.94 -20.65
CA SER A 374 5.64 -9.37 -20.77
C SER A 374 6.46 -10.10 -21.84
N GLY A 375 7.22 -9.38 -22.67
CA GLY A 375 8.09 -9.99 -23.69
C GLY A 375 9.27 -10.71 -23.06
N PRO A 376 9.55 -12.00 -23.42
CA PRO A 376 10.48 -12.85 -22.70
C PRO A 376 11.94 -12.36 -22.72
N LYS A 377 12.37 -11.63 -23.74
CA LYS A 377 13.72 -11.06 -23.79
C LYS A 377 13.80 -9.75 -23.01
N TYR A 378 12.81 -8.87 -23.23
CA TYR A 378 12.78 -7.58 -22.55
C TYR A 378 12.56 -7.74 -21.04
N TYR A 379 11.68 -8.65 -20.61
CA TYR A 379 11.49 -8.96 -19.20
C TYR A 379 12.81 -9.27 -18.49
N ARG A 380 13.60 -10.21 -19.03
CA ARG A 380 14.89 -10.58 -18.44
C ARG A 380 15.85 -9.39 -18.40
N TYR A 381 15.94 -8.65 -19.48
CA TYR A 381 16.81 -7.46 -19.54
C TYR A 381 16.42 -6.42 -18.49
N PHE A 382 15.14 -6.10 -18.37
CA PHE A 382 14.65 -5.09 -17.42
C PHE A 382 14.81 -5.57 -15.97
N ARG A 383 14.47 -6.82 -15.69
CA ARG A 383 14.71 -7.46 -14.39
C ARG A 383 16.18 -7.39 -13.98
N ASP A 384 17.08 -7.82 -14.86
CA ASP A 384 18.52 -7.86 -14.59
C ASP A 384 19.07 -6.43 -14.37
N THR A 385 18.54 -5.44 -15.09
CA THR A 385 18.85 -4.02 -14.85
C THR A 385 18.44 -3.59 -13.44
N CYS A 386 17.24 -3.92 -13.00
CA CYS A 386 16.77 -3.60 -11.64
C CYS A 386 17.60 -4.31 -10.56
N LEU A 387 17.93 -5.60 -10.75
CA LEU A 387 18.78 -6.36 -9.84
C LEU A 387 20.18 -5.77 -9.75
N ASP A 388 20.78 -5.41 -10.87
CA ASP A 388 22.10 -4.73 -10.93
C ASP A 388 22.11 -3.42 -10.12
N LEU A 389 21.05 -2.62 -10.22
CA LEU A 389 20.90 -1.38 -9.45
C LEU A 389 20.83 -1.65 -7.95
N ILE A 390 20.11 -2.69 -7.53
CA ILE A 390 20.06 -3.12 -6.13
C ILE A 390 21.45 -3.60 -5.66
N GLU A 391 22.07 -4.48 -6.41
CA GLU A 391 23.31 -5.17 -5.99
C GLU A 391 24.55 -4.28 -6.01
N LYS A 392 24.68 -3.45 -7.04
CA LYS A 392 25.87 -2.60 -7.23
C LYS A 392 25.81 -1.31 -6.43
N TYR A 393 24.64 -0.71 -6.30
CA TYR A 393 24.49 0.62 -5.71
C TYR A 393 23.60 0.68 -4.46
N GLY A 394 23.04 -0.46 -4.03
CA GLY A 394 22.21 -0.52 -2.84
C GLY A 394 20.85 0.17 -2.99
N VAL A 395 20.35 0.34 -4.23
CA VAL A 395 19.04 0.97 -4.48
C VAL A 395 17.98 0.35 -3.57
N ASN A 396 17.24 1.19 -2.85
CA ASN A 396 16.19 0.78 -1.91
C ASN A 396 14.78 1.20 -2.31
N GLN A 397 14.66 1.90 -3.45
CA GLN A 397 13.37 2.39 -3.95
C GLN A 397 13.35 2.35 -5.47
N PHE A 398 12.23 1.82 -6.01
CA PHE A 398 11.88 2.01 -7.42
C PHE A 398 10.56 2.78 -7.54
N LYS A 399 10.57 3.79 -8.41
CA LYS A 399 9.38 4.42 -8.98
C LYS A 399 9.20 3.82 -10.37
N PHE A 400 8.28 2.85 -10.50
CA PHE A 400 7.91 2.31 -11.80
C PHE A 400 6.80 3.16 -12.41
N ASP A 401 7.12 3.82 -13.51
CA ASP A 401 6.30 4.86 -14.10
C ASP A 401 6.09 4.66 -15.62
N GLY A 402 5.27 5.49 -16.22
CA GLY A 402 4.92 5.41 -17.62
C GLY A 402 3.67 4.55 -17.86
N THR A 403 3.13 4.67 -19.07
CA THR A 403 1.94 3.92 -19.50
C THR A 403 2.33 2.83 -20.47
N GLY A 404 1.73 1.66 -20.32
CA GLY A 404 1.87 0.51 -21.21
C GLY A 404 0.51 -0.08 -21.59
N ASN A 405 0.52 -0.98 -22.55
CA ASN A 405 -0.67 -1.73 -22.91
C ASN A 405 -0.77 -2.99 -22.04
N ALA A 406 -1.46 -2.87 -20.93
CA ALA A 406 -1.60 -3.94 -19.95
C ALA A 406 -2.41 -5.16 -20.45
N ASN A 407 -3.15 -5.01 -21.53
CA ASN A 407 -4.07 -6.03 -22.03
C ASN A 407 -3.53 -6.77 -23.25
N GLU A 408 -2.39 -6.37 -23.80
CA GLU A 408 -1.80 -7.05 -24.96
C GLU A 408 -0.97 -8.25 -24.52
N VAL A 409 -1.23 -9.39 -25.16
CA VAL A 409 -0.51 -10.64 -24.92
C VAL A 409 0.60 -10.78 -25.95
N ILE A 410 1.85 -10.89 -25.48
CA ILE A 410 3.01 -11.09 -26.35
C ILE A 410 3.23 -12.58 -26.60
N LYS A 411 3.40 -12.94 -27.87
CA LYS A 411 3.69 -14.34 -28.26
C LYS A 411 4.94 -14.87 -27.56
N GLY A 412 4.81 -16.00 -26.91
CA GLY A 412 5.89 -16.64 -26.15
C GLY A 412 6.07 -16.10 -24.74
N SER A 413 5.21 -15.21 -24.27
CA SER A 413 5.17 -14.75 -22.88
C SER A 413 4.75 -15.88 -21.93
N GLU A 414 5.28 -15.83 -20.72
CA GLU A 414 4.81 -16.61 -19.57
C GLU A 414 3.74 -15.86 -18.77
N PHE A 415 3.57 -14.56 -19.04
CA PHE A 415 2.71 -13.63 -18.31
C PHE A 415 1.47 -13.29 -19.13
N ASP A 416 0.34 -13.23 -18.47
CA ASP A 416 -0.96 -12.98 -19.08
C ASP A 416 -1.15 -11.52 -19.56
N SER A 417 -0.31 -10.59 -19.06
CA SER A 417 -0.28 -9.20 -19.45
C SER A 417 1.03 -8.53 -18.99
N ASP A 418 1.27 -7.29 -19.41
CA ASP A 418 2.38 -6.49 -18.89
C ASP A 418 2.23 -6.19 -17.39
N PHE A 419 1.01 -6.06 -16.86
CA PHE A 419 0.79 -5.92 -15.42
C PHE A 419 1.06 -7.22 -14.66
N ASP A 420 0.72 -8.37 -15.21
CA ASP A 420 1.07 -9.66 -14.62
C ASP A 420 2.60 -9.83 -14.55
N ALA A 421 3.30 -9.43 -15.62
CA ALA A 421 4.76 -9.38 -15.65
C ALA A 421 5.33 -8.40 -14.60
N ALA A 422 4.74 -7.23 -14.42
CA ALA A 422 5.17 -6.25 -13.41
C ALA A 422 4.99 -6.78 -11.99
N ILE A 423 3.87 -7.44 -11.69
CA ILE A 423 3.59 -8.10 -10.42
C ILE A 423 4.66 -9.15 -10.11
N HIS A 424 4.98 -9.99 -11.11
CA HIS A 424 5.99 -11.02 -10.98
C HIS A 424 7.40 -10.45 -10.76
N LEU A 425 7.77 -9.43 -11.55
CA LEU A 425 9.03 -8.69 -11.39
C LEU A 425 9.21 -8.16 -9.97
N ILE A 426 8.19 -7.49 -9.43
CA ILE A 426 8.25 -6.94 -8.08
C ILE A 426 8.47 -8.05 -7.05
N GLY A 427 7.83 -9.21 -7.23
CA GLY A 427 8.04 -10.39 -6.41
C GLY A 427 9.50 -10.86 -6.41
N GLU A 428 10.13 -10.96 -7.60
CA GLU A 428 11.55 -11.33 -7.73
C GLU A 428 12.48 -10.29 -7.07
N LEU A 429 12.21 -8.99 -7.26
CA LEU A 429 13.01 -7.94 -6.66
C LEU A 429 12.92 -7.95 -5.12
N ARG A 430 11.71 -8.17 -4.57
CA ARG A 430 11.52 -8.31 -3.11
C ARG A 430 12.14 -9.58 -2.54
N ALA A 431 12.16 -10.67 -3.28
CA ALA A 431 12.88 -11.88 -2.86
C ALA A 431 14.38 -11.59 -2.69
N ARG A 432 14.94 -10.67 -3.49
CA ARG A 432 16.34 -10.24 -3.38
C ARG A 432 16.58 -9.18 -2.30
N LYS A 433 15.61 -8.23 -2.13
CA LYS A 433 15.65 -7.14 -1.15
C LYS A 433 14.27 -6.97 -0.51
N PRO A 434 13.97 -7.67 0.60
CA PRO A 434 12.65 -7.69 1.22
C PRO A 434 12.14 -6.32 1.65
N ASP A 435 13.02 -5.39 2.05
CA ASP A 435 12.72 -4.04 2.48
C ASP A 435 12.65 -3.01 1.33
N LEU A 436 12.74 -3.45 0.07
CA LEU A 436 12.62 -2.59 -1.11
C LEU A 436 11.30 -1.81 -1.08
N TYR A 437 11.35 -0.50 -1.33
CA TYR A 437 10.15 0.32 -1.53
C TYR A 437 9.80 0.36 -3.02
N VAL A 438 8.57 0.00 -3.35
CA VAL A 438 8.08 0.01 -4.74
C VAL A 438 6.87 0.93 -4.83
N ASN A 439 6.99 1.97 -5.66
CA ASN A 439 5.92 2.87 -6.02
C ASN A 439 5.50 2.61 -7.47
N LEU A 440 4.22 2.30 -7.69
CA LEU A 440 3.62 2.20 -9.02
C LEU A 440 2.84 3.48 -9.32
N THR A 441 3.20 4.20 -10.38
CA THR A 441 2.62 5.52 -10.61
C THR A 441 1.58 5.57 -11.70
N THR A 442 1.76 4.93 -12.83
CA THR A 442 0.78 4.99 -13.93
C THR A 442 0.18 3.64 -14.27
N GLY A 443 -1.02 3.68 -14.86
CA GLY A 443 -1.78 2.48 -15.17
C GLY A 443 -2.41 1.79 -13.96
N THR A 444 -2.28 2.37 -12.78
CA THR A 444 -2.89 1.89 -11.54
C THR A 444 -4.22 2.58 -11.23
N TYR A 445 -5.03 1.96 -10.38
CA TYR A 445 -6.32 2.44 -9.90
C TYR A 445 -6.51 1.91 -8.45
N PRO A 446 -7.45 2.46 -7.66
CA PRO A 446 -7.50 2.22 -6.22
C PRO A 446 -8.03 0.82 -5.85
N SER A 447 -7.39 -0.22 -6.40
CA SER A 447 -7.56 -1.58 -5.91
C SER A 447 -6.63 -1.83 -4.72
N PRO A 448 -7.13 -2.24 -3.54
CA PRO A 448 -6.29 -2.54 -2.39
C PRO A 448 -5.30 -3.68 -2.66
N PHE A 449 -5.54 -4.50 -3.67
CA PHE A 449 -4.69 -5.64 -4.02
C PHE A 449 -3.40 -5.27 -4.76
N TRP A 450 -3.24 -4.02 -5.22
CA TRP A 450 -1.92 -3.51 -5.61
C TRP A 450 -0.93 -3.57 -4.45
N LEU A 451 -1.42 -3.40 -3.21
CA LEU A 451 -0.58 -3.39 -2.01
C LEU A 451 -0.03 -4.78 -1.63
N LEU A 452 -0.52 -5.86 -2.23
CA LEU A 452 0.11 -7.18 -2.11
C LEU A 452 1.50 -7.23 -2.79
N TYR A 453 1.80 -6.26 -3.64
CA TYR A 453 3.03 -6.18 -4.43
C TYR A 453 3.78 -4.87 -4.22
N ALA A 454 3.13 -3.72 -4.41
CA ALA A 454 3.70 -2.38 -4.26
C ALA A 454 3.44 -1.80 -2.86
N ASP A 455 4.20 -0.77 -2.48
CA ASP A 455 3.98 -0.02 -1.22
C ASP A 455 2.97 1.11 -1.44
N SER A 456 2.94 1.71 -2.63
CA SER A 456 2.05 2.84 -2.96
C SER A 456 1.69 2.86 -4.44
N ILE A 457 0.56 3.52 -4.74
CA ILE A 457 0.07 3.75 -6.10
C ILE A 457 -0.21 5.23 -6.33
N TRP A 458 -0.34 5.62 -7.60
CA TRP A 458 -0.69 6.97 -8.01
C TRP A 458 -2.12 7.35 -7.59
N ARG A 459 -2.30 8.61 -7.12
CA ARG A 459 -3.59 9.17 -6.69
C ARG A 459 -4.58 9.45 -7.82
N GLY A 460 -4.10 9.46 -9.08
CA GLY A 460 -4.86 9.91 -10.26
C GLY A 460 -4.65 11.39 -10.60
N GLY A 461 -5.16 11.81 -11.75
CA GLY A 461 -5.02 13.16 -12.29
C GLY A 461 -3.63 13.49 -12.82
N ASP A 462 -3.38 14.78 -13.10
CA ASP A 462 -2.10 15.26 -13.57
C ASP A 462 -1.07 15.37 -12.44
N ASP A 463 0.19 15.42 -12.76
CA ASP A 463 1.31 15.55 -11.82
C ASP A 463 1.10 16.73 -10.88
N HIS A 464 0.97 17.94 -11.43
CA HIS A 464 0.53 19.11 -10.70
C HIS A 464 -0.35 20.00 -11.58
N SER A 465 -1.30 20.68 -10.93
CA SER A 465 -2.20 21.66 -11.54
C SER A 465 -2.79 22.54 -10.43
N PHE A 466 -3.74 23.40 -10.78
CA PHE A 466 -4.25 24.41 -9.87
C PHE A 466 -5.78 24.44 -9.90
N ALA A 467 -6.41 24.29 -8.74
CA ALA A 467 -7.86 24.34 -8.59
C ALA A 467 -8.26 25.26 -7.43
N GLY A 468 -9.49 25.76 -7.46
CA GLY A 468 -10.02 26.61 -6.40
C GLY A 468 -9.47 28.05 -6.42
N VAL A 469 -9.35 28.64 -5.23
CA VAL A 469 -9.01 30.06 -5.01
C VAL A 469 -7.72 30.21 -4.16
N GLY A 470 -7.23 31.43 -4.01
CA GLY A 470 -6.04 31.75 -3.21
C GLY A 470 -4.75 31.81 -4.01
N SER A 471 -3.62 31.70 -3.32
CA SER A 471 -2.29 31.66 -3.93
C SER A 471 -2.09 30.42 -4.81
N ASN A 472 -1.05 30.38 -5.61
CA ASN A 472 -0.75 29.20 -6.42
C ASN A 472 -0.56 27.96 -5.52
N ARG A 473 0.06 28.11 -4.33
CA ARG A 473 0.28 27.02 -3.40
C ARG A 473 -1.03 26.52 -2.79
N GLN A 474 -1.92 27.42 -2.37
CA GLN A 474 -3.26 27.06 -1.87
C GLN A 474 -4.08 26.33 -2.96
N ARG A 475 -3.97 26.80 -4.21
CA ARG A 475 -4.64 26.17 -5.37
C ARG A 475 -4.03 24.80 -5.73
N TRP A 476 -2.73 24.62 -5.56
CA TRP A 476 -2.05 23.33 -5.71
C TRP A 476 -2.54 22.31 -4.65
N ILE A 477 -2.58 22.69 -3.37
CA ILE A 477 -3.10 21.82 -2.32
C ILE A 477 -4.54 21.40 -2.64
N THR A 478 -5.39 22.36 -3.05
CA THR A 478 -6.78 22.09 -3.43
C THR A 478 -6.87 21.13 -4.62
N TYR A 479 -6.05 21.32 -5.66
CA TYR A 479 -6.00 20.42 -6.80
C TYR A 479 -5.59 19.01 -6.38
N ARG A 480 -4.45 18.86 -5.71
CA ARG A 480 -3.93 17.58 -5.24
C ARG A 480 -5.01 16.78 -4.49
N ASP A 481 -5.65 17.43 -3.53
CA ASP A 481 -6.60 16.76 -2.64
C ASP A 481 -7.95 16.50 -3.35
N SER A 482 -8.35 17.35 -4.31
CA SER A 482 -9.53 17.07 -5.16
C SER A 482 -9.34 15.85 -6.07
N GLN A 483 -8.11 15.58 -6.51
CA GLN A 483 -7.83 14.37 -7.27
C GLN A 483 -7.88 13.11 -6.40
N ILE A 484 -7.42 13.20 -5.13
CA ILE A 484 -7.58 12.10 -4.17
C ILE A 484 -9.06 11.80 -3.95
N TYR A 485 -9.88 12.83 -3.73
CA TYR A 485 -11.32 12.67 -3.55
C TYR A 485 -11.95 11.96 -4.75
N ARG A 486 -11.75 12.51 -5.94
CA ARG A 486 -12.35 12.02 -7.18
C ARG A 486 -11.91 10.59 -7.54
N TRP A 487 -10.62 10.30 -7.47
CA TRP A 487 -10.08 9.06 -8.04
C TRP A 487 -9.88 7.94 -7.01
N VAL A 488 -9.88 8.26 -5.72
CA VAL A 488 -9.65 7.26 -4.67
C VAL A 488 -10.85 7.17 -3.73
N VAL A 489 -11.32 8.28 -3.17
CA VAL A 489 -12.44 8.24 -2.20
C VAL A 489 -13.72 7.76 -2.86
N GLU A 490 -14.04 8.28 -4.06
CA GLU A 490 -15.25 7.88 -4.80
C GLU A 490 -15.11 6.52 -5.49
N GLU A 491 -13.92 6.21 -6.05
CA GLU A 491 -13.73 5.00 -6.86
C GLU A 491 -13.35 3.75 -6.05
N GLY A 492 -12.66 3.91 -4.93
CA GLY A 492 -12.16 2.81 -4.10
C GLY A 492 -12.24 3.07 -2.60
N PRO A 493 -13.44 3.14 -1.99
CA PRO A 493 -13.63 3.57 -0.61
C PRO A 493 -12.92 2.70 0.45
N LEU A 494 -12.51 1.49 0.10
CA LEU A 494 -11.72 0.61 0.96
C LEU A 494 -10.22 0.61 0.63
N PHE A 495 -9.75 1.44 -0.32
CA PHE A 495 -8.32 1.59 -0.55
C PHE A 495 -7.66 2.31 0.63
N PRO A 496 -6.55 1.76 1.21
CA PRO A 496 -5.85 2.40 2.32
C PRO A 496 -5.24 3.76 1.93
N MET A 497 -5.80 4.86 2.43
CA MET A 497 -5.36 6.23 2.12
C MET A 497 -3.89 6.49 2.47
N ASN A 498 -3.34 5.68 3.38
CA ASN A 498 -1.94 5.73 3.79
C ASN A 498 -0.94 5.25 2.71
N SER A 499 -1.41 4.79 1.55
CA SER A 499 -0.60 4.11 0.52
C SER A 499 -0.69 4.79 -0.85
N LEU A 500 -0.85 6.10 -0.85
CA LEU A 500 -0.90 6.91 -2.06
C LEU A 500 0.41 7.66 -2.30
N MET A 501 0.81 7.73 -3.57
CA MET A 501 1.71 8.75 -4.08
C MET A 501 0.88 10.01 -4.36
N LEU A 502 1.12 11.05 -3.59
CA LEU A 502 0.36 12.30 -3.66
C LEU A 502 0.98 13.34 -4.60
N HIS A 503 2.15 13.06 -5.15
CA HIS A 503 3.05 13.98 -5.87
C HIS A 503 3.66 15.05 -4.95
N GLY A 504 3.79 14.72 -3.69
CA GLY A 504 4.62 15.31 -2.67
C GLY A 504 4.40 16.77 -2.29
N LEU A 505 5.45 17.30 -1.69
CA LEU A 505 5.66 18.72 -1.42
C LEU A 505 6.43 19.31 -2.60
N ILE A 506 5.91 20.35 -3.24
CA ILE A 506 6.54 20.95 -4.41
C ILE A 506 7.03 22.37 -4.13
N PHE A 507 8.36 22.55 -4.05
CA PHE A 507 9.00 23.87 -3.98
C PHE A 507 10.30 23.82 -4.78
N ALA A 508 10.17 23.85 -6.12
CA ALA A 508 11.29 23.52 -7.01
C ALA A 508 11.38 24.48 -8.22
N ARG A 509 12.61 24.66 -8.71
CA ARG A 509 12.96 25.65 -9.74
C ARG A 509 12.26 25.45 -11.08
N TYR A 510 11.94 24.20 -11.41
CA TYR A 510 11.27 23.85 -12.67
C TYR A 510 9.77 23.57 -12.50
N ALA A 511 9.24 23.64 -11.28
CA ALA A 511 7.80 23.51 -11.05
C ALA A 511 7.08 24.81 -11.42
N GLU A 512 6.18 24.75 -12.39
CA GLU A 512 5.41 25.92 -12.81
C GLU A 512 4.67 26.53 -11.61
N ARG A 513 4.91 27.84 -11.34
CA ARG A 513 4.24 28.63 -10.27
C ARG A 513 4.48 28.14 -8.83
N LEU A 514 5.29 27.09 -8.61
CA LEU A 514 5.63 26.57 -7.28
C LEU A 514 7.13 26.71 -6.95
N GLY A 515 7.89 27.44 -7.78
CA GLY A 515 9.28 27.80 -7.52
C GLY A 515 9.43 29.02 -6.60
N SER A 516 8.33 29.60 -6.09
CA SER A 516 8.30 30.69 -5.11
C SER A 516 7.09 30.57 -4.20
N ASP A 517 7.13 31.25 -3.07
CA ASP A 517 6.05 31.26 -2.08
C ASP A 517 5.79 32.65 -1.49
N PRO A 518 5.27 33.60 -2.30
CA PRO A 518 5.05 34.97 -1.85
C PRO A 518 3.94 35.09 -0.79
N GLY A 519 3.09 34.08 -0.65
CA GLY A 519 2.02 34.00 0.38
C GLY A 519 2.49 33.41 1.69
N HIS A 520 3.70 32.86 1.76
CA HIS A 520 4.19 32.10 2.91
C HIS A 520 3.26 30.94 3.30
N ASP A 521 2.72 30.24 2.28
CA ASP A 521 1.78 29.15 2.43
C ASP A 521 2.46 27.76 2.49
N PHE A 522 3.80 27.70 2.41
CA PHE A 522 4.53 26.43 2.49
C PHE A 522 4.29 25.64 3.78
N PRO A 523 4.16 26.28 4.97
CA PRO A 523 3.75 25.58 6.18
C PRO A 523 2.39 24.89 6.06
N ASP A 524 1.41 25.50 5.41
CA ASP A 524 0.07 24.89 5.17
C ASP A 524 0.19 23.65 4.29
N GLU A 525 1.00 23.71 3.22
CA GLU A 525 1.27 22.55 2.37
C GLU A 525 1.92 21.42 3.15
N VAL A 526 2.93 21.73 3.97
CA VAL A 526 3.64 20.75 4.80
C VAL A 526 2.69 20.09 5.82
N HIS A 527 1.93 20.88 6.57
CA HIS A 527 1.02 20.37 7.59
C HIS A 527 -0.13 19.55 6.96
N SER A 528 -0.71 20.03 5.85
CA SER A 528 -1.71 19.28 5.09
C SER A 528 -1.16 17.95 4.59
N TYR A 529 0.03 17.97 3.99
CA TYR A 529 0.66 16.78 3.42
C TYR A 529 0.96 15.70 4.46
N PHE A 530 1.65 16.04 5.55
CA PHE A 530 1.96 15.06 6.58
C PHE A 530 0.72 14.62 7.38
N GLY A 531 -0.31 15.46 7.43
CA GLY A 531 -1.61 15.14 8.01
C GLY A 531 -2.39 14.05 7.27
N THR A 532 -2.09 13.80 5.98
CA THR A 532 -2.71 12.72 5.20
C THR A 532 -2.40 11.33 5.74
N GLY A 533 -1.29 11.17 6.48
CA GLY A 533 -0.81 9.89 6.95
C GLY A 533 -0.20 9.01 5.86
N THR A 534 0.04 9.54 4.63
CA THR A 534 0.67 8.73 3.58
C THR A 534 2.06 8.24 4.00
N GLN A 535 2.35 6.99 3.68
CA GLN A 535 3.66 6.40 3.95
C GLN A 535 4.75 6.92 3.03
N LEU A 536 4.43 7.18 1.74
CA LEU A 536 5.36 7.76 0.77
C LEU A 536 5.40 9.28 0.96
N GLN A 537 6.48 9.75 1.58
CA GLN A 537 6.68 11.17 1.90
C GLN A 537 7.69 11.77 0.93
N GLU A 538 7.16 12.42 -0.11
CA GLU A 538 7.93 12.88 -1.26
C GLU A 538 8.25 14.35 -1.17
N MET A 539 9.48 14.72 -1.48
CA MET A 539 9.98 16.10 -1.50
C MET A 539 10.52 16.44 -2.90
N TYR A 540 9.74 17.14 -3.69
CA TYR A 540 10.14 17.77 -4.95
C TYR A 540 10.61 19.20 -4.62
N ILE A 541 11.79 19.30 -4.04
CA ILE A 541 12.29 20.55 -3.44
C ILE A 541 13.68 20.86 -3.97
N THR A 542 13.85 22.10 -4.47
CA THR A 542 15.17 22.67 -4.71
C THR A 542 15.71 23.25 -3.40
N PRO A 543 16.78 22.67 -2.80
CA PRO A 543 17.24 23.03 -1.47
C PRO A 543 17.50 24.54 -1.25
N SER A 544 18.00 25.23 -2.27
CA SER A 544 18.32 26.66 -2.21
C SER A 544 17.12 27.60 -2.19
N LEU A 545 15.90 27.09 -2.41
CA LEU A 545 14.67 27.89 -2.36
C LEU A 545 14.08 27.96 -0.95
N LEU A 546 14.46 27.03 -0.05
CA LEU A 546 13.93 26.99 1.30
C LEU A 546 14.70 27.93 2.24
N SER A 547 13.97 28.73 3.00
CA SER A 547 14.50 29.48 4.15
C SER A 547 14.83 28.55 5.32
N ALA A 548 15.48 29.07 6.36
CA ALA A 548 15.72 28.32 7.58
C ALA A 548 14.40 27.89 8.26
N ASP A 549 13.40 28.75 8.24
CA ASP A 549 12.08 28.49 8.84
C ASP A 549 11.32 27.40 8.06
N ASP A 550 11.42 27.38 6.71
CA ASP A 550 10.83 26.32 5.89
C ASP A 550 11.44 24.95 6.20
N TRP A 551 12.78 24.90 6.36
CA TRP A 551 13.47 23.68 6.79
C TRP A 551 13.05 23.22 8.19
N ASP A 552 12.78 24.15 9.11
CA ASP A 552 12.33 23.83 10.47
C ASP A 552 10.91 23.25 10.48
N VAL A 553 9.98 23.86 9.73
CA VAL A 553 8.61 23.36 9.57
C VAL A 553 8.60 21.97 8.94
N LEU A 554 9.36 21.77 7.86
CA LEU A 554 9.49 20.47 7.20
C LEU A 554 10.04 19.39 8.15
N ALA A 555 11.08 19.73 8.92
CA ALA A 555 11.69 18.83 9.89
C ALA A 555 10.76 18.48 11.05
N GLU A 556 10.01 19.46 11.56
CA GLU A 556 9.01 19.24 12.60
C GLU A 556 7.94 18.27 12.15
N ALA A 557 7.34 18.50 11.00
CA ALA A 557 6.27 17.67 10.45
C ALA A 557 6.75 16.25 10.10
N ALA A 558 7.94 16.10 9.52
CA ALA A 558 8.51 14.79 9.19
C ALA A 558 8.77 13.95 10.46
N LYS A 559 9.32 14.58 11.53
CA LYS A 559 9.51 13.89 12.82
C LYS A 559 8.20 13.55 13.49
N TRP A 560 7.24 14.48 13.46
CA TRP A 560 5.91 14.26 14.01
C TRP A 560 5.21 13.09 13.31
N SER A 561 5.21 13.05 12.00
CA SER A 561 4.59 11.96 11.22
C SER A 561 5.22 10.60 11.57
N ARG A 562 6.56 10.52 11.63
CA ARG A 562 7.26 9.29 12.01
C ARG A 562 6.94 8.84 13.44
N ALA A 563 6.85 9.77 14.38
CA ALA A 563 6.51 9.49 15.77
C ALA A 563 5.06 9.01 15.93
N ASN A 564 4.16 9.42 15.04
CA ASN A 564 2.75 9.07 15.03
C ASN A 564 2.37 7.97 14.01
N ALA A 565 3.34 7.29 13.43
CA ALA A 565 3.14 6.31 12.35
C ALA A 565 2.08 5.24 12.69
N GLN A 566 2.06 4.75 13.93
CA GLN A 566 1.10 3.73 14.37
C GLN A 566 -0.36 4.22 14.39
N THR A 567 -0.58 5.51 14.63
CA THR A 567 -1.91 6.12 14.54
C THR A 567 -2.23 6.48 13.09
N LEU A 568 -1.30 7.13 12.38
CA LEU A 568 -1.48 7.61 11.00
C LEU A 568 -1.74 6.48 9.99
N LYS A 569 -1.30 5.26 10.25
CA LYS A 569 -1.63 4.12 9.37
C LYS A 569 -3.14 3.87 9.21
N ASP A 570 -3.97 4.29 10.17
CA ASP A 570 -5.44 4.20 10.12
C ASP A 570 -6.10 5.32 9.30
N SER A 571 -5.31 6.16 8.62
CA SER A 571 -5.80 7.36 7.94
C SER A 571 -6.93 7.07 6.95
N HIS A 572 -7.97 7.90 7.02
CA HIS A 572 -9.10 7.87 6.10
C HIS A 572 -9.63 9.29 5.86
N TRP A 573 -10.36 9.47 4.77
CA TRP A 573 -10.95 10.74 4.38
C TRP A 573 -12.13 11.11 5.26
N ILE A 574 -12.23 12.41 5.58
CA ILE A 574 -13.38 13.02 6.25
C ILE A 574 -13.78 14.32 5.56
N GLY A 575 -15.06 14.69 5.66
CA GLY A 575 -15.58 15.93 5.10
C GLY A 575 -15.97 15.84 3.62
N GLY A 576 -15.96 16.98 2.95
CA GLY A 576 -16.52 17.16 1.60
C GLY A 576 -15.49 17.12 0.47
N ASP A 577 -15.90 17.71 -0.68
CA ASP A 577 -15.13 17.77 -1.92
C ASP A 577 -14.29 19.06 -1.98
N PRO A 578 -12.95 18.99 -2.03
CA PRO A 578 -12.08 20.15 -2.17
C PRO A 578 -12.36 20.99 -3.44
N ALA A 579 -12.77 20.33 -4.54
CA ALA A 579 -13.07 21.04 -5.79
C ALA A 579 -14.30 21.96 -5.67
N ARG A 580 -15.17 21.67 -4.70
CA ARG A 580 -16.36 22.48 -4.35
C ARG A 580 -16.06 23.48 -3.23
N LEU A 581 -14.81 23.58 -2.80
CA LEU A 581 -14.36 24.40 -1.68
C LEU A 581 -15.00 24.02 -0.34
N GLU A 582 -15.42 22.78 -0.19
CA GLU A 582 -15.97 22.24 1.07
C GLU A 582 -14.84 21.88 2.03
N VAL A 583 -15.07 22.02 3.34
CA VAL A 583 -14.11 21.58 4.37
C VAL A 583 -13.93 20.07 4.29
N TYR A 584 -12.69 19.64 4.32
CA TYR A 584 -12.31 18.22 4.24
C TYR A 584 -11.08 17.93 5.08
N GLY A 585 -10.69 16.68 5.14
CA GLY A 585 -9.45 16.30 5.81
C GLY A 585 -9.26 14.81 5.98
N TRP A 586 -8.44 14.47 6.97
CA TRP A 586 -8.09 13.10 7.31
C TRP A 586 -8.27 12.86 8.79
N ALA A 587 -8.71 11.65 9.14
CA ALA A 587 -8.78 11.19 10.51
C ALA A 587 -8.05 9.84 10.65
N SER A 588 -7.44 9.64 11.80
CA SER A 588 -6.73 8.42 12.17
C SER A 588 -6.95 8.13 13.64
N TRP A 589 -7.07 6.85 13.99
CA TRP A 589 -7.32 6.45 15.37
C TRP A 589 -6.48 5.23 15.78
N SER A 590 -6.03 5.24 17.01
CA SER A 590 -5.54 4.08 17.77
C SER A 590 -6.12 4.12 19.18
N PRO A 591 -6.04 3.03 19.97
CA PRO A 591 -6.53 3.05 21.36
C PRO A 591 -5.90 4.14 22.25
N GLU A 592 -4.66 4.52 21.95
CA GLU A 592 -3.89 5.47 22.76
C GLU A 592 -4.03 6.92 22.27
N LYS A 593 -4.34 7.12 20.98
CA LYS A 593 -4.30 8.43 20.36
C LYS A 593 -5.15 8.48 19.09
N ALA A 594 -5.70 9.65 18.80
CA ALA A 594 -6.26 9.94 17.48
C ALA A 594 -5.66 11.23 16.91
N ILE A 595 -5.77 11.39 15.59
CA ILE A 595 -5.31 12.56 14.84
C ILE A 595 -6.42 12.96 13.88
N VAL A 596 -6.73 14.26 13.85
CA VAL A 596 -7.63 14.87 12.86
C VAL A 596 -6.90 16.03 12.21
N THR A 597 -6.83 16.03 10.88
CA THR A 597 -6.34 17.17 10.10
C THR A 597 -7.45 17.65 9.21
N LEU A 598 -7.95 18.86 9.43
CA LEU A 598 -8.99 19.53 8.63
C LEU A 598 -8.36 20.63 7.79
N ARG A 599 -8.88 20.83 6.58
CA ARG A 599 -8.53 21.99 5.74
C ARG A 599 -9.77 22.70 5.26
N ASN A 600 -9.73 24.04 5.37
CA ASN A 600 -10.66 24.91 4.67
C ASN A 600 -10.02 25.37 3.34
N PRO A 601 -10.46 24.92 2.17
CA PRO A 601 -9.88 25.30 0.87
C PRO A 601 -10.38 26.66 0.34
N SER A 602 -11.29 27.33 1.07
CA SER A 602 -11.93 28.58 0.66
C SER A 602 -11.20 29.80 1.23
N ASP A 603 -11.35 30.93 0.55
CA ASP A 603 -10.97 32.28 1.03
C ASP A 603 -11.98 32.88 2.02
N GLN A 604 -13.00 32.11 2.40
CA GLN A 604 -14.00 32.48 3.41
C GLN A 604 -13.84 31.61 4.67
N ARG A 605 -14.27 32.14 5.81
CA ARG A 605 -14.40 31.31 7.03
C ARG A 605 -15.47 30.26 6.82
N GLN A 606 -15.22 29.06 7.31
CA GLN A 606 -16.18 27.95 7.27
C GLN A 606 -16.24 27.24 8.62
N ASP A 607 -17.42 26.76 8.94
CA ASP A 607 -17.67 25.92 10.11
C ASP A 607 -17.88 24.47 9.63
N PHE A 608 -17.21 23.53 10.32
CA PHE A 608 -17.37 22.11 10.09
C PHE A 608 -17.89 21.44 11.36
N THR A 609 -19.09 20.88 11.28
CA THR A 609 -19.78 20.28 12.43
C THR A 609 -19.77 18.76 12.34
N ALA A 610 -19.17 18.09 13.31
CA ALA A 610 -19.14 16.62 13.40
C ALA A 610 -18.88 16.15 14.83
N SER A 611 -19.23 14.90 15.15
CA SER A 611 -18.79 14.24 16.38
C SER A 611 -17.47 13.51 16.16
N LEU A 612 -16.62 13.45 17.18
CA LEU A 612 -15.38 12.65 17.11
C LEU A 612 -15.67 11.17 16.86
N ALA A 613 -16.79 10.67 17.40
CA ALA A 613 -17.19 9.29 17.18
C ALA A 613 -17.40 8.97 15.70
N ALA A 614 -18.00 9.89 14.95
CA ALA A 614 -18.20 9.74 13.51
C ALA A 614 -16.89 9.96 12.74
N LEU A 615 -16.14 11.03 13.05
CA LEU A 615 -14.88 11.34 12.35
C LEU A 615 -13.82 10.24 12.49
N LEU A 616 -13.74 9.63 13.66
CA LEU A 616 -12.72 8.62 13.99
C LEU A 616 -13.25 7.19 13.82
N GLU A 617 -14.52 7.00 13.40
CA GLU A 617 -15.17 5.67 13.35
C GLU A 617 -14.93 4.90 14.66
N LEU A 618 -15.19 5.52 15.81
CA LEU A 618 -14.82 4.96 17.10
C LEU A 618 -15.45 3.59 17.35
N PRO A 619 -14.68 2.57 17.74
CA PRO A 619 -15.22 1.31 18.18
C PRO A 619 -16.06 1.46 19.46
N GLU A 620 -16.97 0.52 19.69
CA GLU A 620 -17.70 0.44 20.94
C GLU A 620 -16.74 0.33 22.13
N GLY A 621 -17.02 1.04 23.22
CA GLY A 621 -16.16 1.07 24.41
C GLY A 621 -14.98 2.04 24.34
N SER A 622 -14.83 2.81 23.26
CA SER A 622 -13.82 3.89 23.19
C SER A 622 -14.04 5.00 24.20
N ALA A 623 -13.01 5.83 24.43
CA ALA A 623 -13.08 6.95 25.36
C ALA A 623 -14.23 7.91 25.03
N ARG A 624 -14.87 8.47 26.06
CA ARG A 624 -16.01 9.36 25.93
C ARG A 624 -15.61 10.82 25.71
N VAL A 625 -14.41 11.20 26.13
CA VAL A 625 -13.86 12.55 26.02
C VAL A 625 -12.42 12.47 25.54
N TYR A 626 -12.02 13.40 24.69
CA TYR A 626 -10.66 13.54 24.21
C TYR A 626 -10.11 14.94 24.51
N ALA A 627 -8.88 14.99 25.00
CA ALA A 627 -8.10 16.24 25.09
C ALA A 627 -7.42 16.51 23.75
N ALA A 628 -7.85 17.56 23.06
CA ALA A 628 -7.37 17.97 21.74
C ALA A 628 -6.37 19.10 21.84
N ARG A 629 -5.23 19.00 21.12
CA ARG A 629 -4.23 20.06 21.00
C ARG A 629 -3.57 20.04 19.63
N SER A 630 -3.10 21.21 19.18
CA SER A 630 -2.22 21.26 18.00
C SER A 630 -0.85 20.66 18.32
N PRO A 631 -0.24 19.90 17.41
CA PRO A 631 1.13 19.42 17.53
C PRO A 631 2.18 20.46 17.11
N TRP A 632 1.77 21.54 16.43
CA TRP A 632 2.68 22.49 15.80
C TRP A 632 3.12 23.60 16.77
N LYS A 633 4.42 23.89 16.81
CA LYS A 633 4.98 24.98 17.63
C LYS A 633 4.45 26.35 17.24
N SER A 634 4.18 26.55 15.95
CA SER A 634 3.59 27.78 15.41
C SER A 634 2.26 28.16 16.06
N ASP A 635 1.48 27.17 16.51
CA ASP A 635 0.17 27.40 17.13
C ASP A 635 0.25 27.76 18.61
N GLY A 636 1.46 27.76 19.17
CA GLY A 636 1.71 28.08 20.59
C GLY A 636 1.22 27.00 21.56
N ALA A 637 1.48 27.19 22.83
CA ALA A 637 1.05 26.30 23.91
C ALA A 637 -0.38 26.63 24.36
N ALA A 638 -1.38 26.33 23.51
CA ALA A 638 -2.77 26.46 23.89
C ALA A 638 -3.19 25.36 24.89
N GLN A 639 -4.11 25.71 25.81
CA GLN A 639 -4.73 24.72 26.69
C GLN A 639 -5.49 23.68 25.87
N ALA A 640 -5.33 22.40 26.24
CA ALA A 640 -6.04 21.32 25.55
C ALA A 640 -7.57 21.52 25.64
N LEU A 641 -8.22 21.48 24.49
CA LEU A 641 -9.68 21.54 24.39
C LEU A 641 -10.25 20.14 24.71
N GLN A 642 -11.20 20.07 25.65
CA GLN A 642 -11.91 18.83 25.93
C GLN A 642 -13.09 18.68 24.98
N ILE A 643 -13.11 17.60 24.19
CA ILE A 643 -14.16 17.34 23.21
C ILE A 643 -14.86 16.01 23.57
N PRO A 644 -16.18 16.06 23.90
CA PRO A 644 -16.97 14.84 24.07
C PRO A 644 -17.09 14.08 22.75
N ALA A 645 -16.84 12.78 22.77
CA ALA A 645 -16.72 11.99 21.55
C ALA A 645 -18.05 11.85 20.77
N GLN A 646 -19.17 11.75 21.49
CA GLN A 646 -20.49 11.51 20.91
C GLN A 646 -21.26 12.79 20.55
N GLU A 647 -20.83 13.94 21.07
CA GLU A 647 -21.51 15.21 20.85
C GLU A 647 -21.00 15.87 19.57
N GLN A 648 -21.88 16.66 18.94
CA GLN A 648 -21.48 17.49 17.80
C GLN A 648 -20.58 18.61 18.28
N HIS A 649 -19.44 18.74 17.63
CA HIS A 649 -18.46 19.82 17.84
C HIS A 649 -18.38 20.66 16.56
N ILE A 650 -18.26 21.99 16.73
CA ILE A 650 -18.10 22.92 15.61
C ILE A 650 -16.63 23.31 15.52
N PHE A 651 -15.97 22.91 14.44
CA PHE A 651 -14.62 23.35 14.10
C PHE A 651 -14.71 24.65 13.29
N HIS A 652 -14.28 25.78 13.85
CA HIS A 652 -14.25 27.06 13.16
C HIS A 652 -12.92 27.20 12.42
N LEU A 653 -12.93 27.22 11.08
CA LEU A 653 -11.75 27.33 10.26
C LEU A 653 -11.65 28.69 9.57
N ARG A 654 -10.50 29.34 9.72
CA ARG A 654 -10.15 30.55 8.98
C ARG A 654 -9.98 30.22 7.48
N PRO A 655 -9.98 31.24 6.58
CA PRO A 655 -9.59 31.03 5.19
C PRO A 655 -8.28 30.25 5.08
N PHE A 656 -8.25 29.23 4.23
CA PHE A 656 -7.10 28.35 3.90
C PHE A 656 -6.49 27.60 5.09
N GLN A 657 -7.08 27.69 6.28
CA GLN A 657 -6.52 27.06 7.47
C GLN A 657 -6.39 25.55 7.32
N VAL A 658 -5.21 25.03 7.67
CA VAL A 658 -4.95 23.63 8.00
C VAL A 658 -4.94 23.50 9.52
N LEU A 659 -5.89 22.75 10.07
CA LEU A 659 -6.03 22.51 11.50
C LEU A 659 -5.67 21.06 11.81
N THR A 660 -4.54 20.81 12.45
CA THR A 660 -4.19 19.47 12.93
C THR A 660 -4.39 19.38 14.44
N LEU A 661 -5.09 18.36 14.87
CA LEU A 661 -5.34 18.06 16.29
C LEU A 661 -4.86 16.66 16.64
N GLU A 662 -4.01 16.59 17.65
CA GLU A 662 -3.75 15.37 18.40
C GLU A 662 -4.80 15.23 19.50
N LEU A 663 -5.41 14.05 19.57
CA LEU A 663 -6.53 13.73 20.45
C LEU A 663 -6.11 12.60 21.38
N VAL A 664 -5.99 12.87 22.67
CA VAL A 664 -5.62 11.86 23.67
C VAL A 664 -6.85 11.54 24.52
N PRO A 665 -7.19 10.26 24.75
CA PRO A 665 -8.28 9.89 25.64
C PRO A 665 -8.14 10.56 27.00
N SER A 666 -9.21 11.20 27.47
CA SER A 666 -9.28 11.77 28.83
C SER A 666 -10.01 10.80 29.73
N SER A 667 -9.52 10.64 30.96
CA SER A 667 -10.12 9.80 32.02
C SER A 667 -11.46 10.34 32.48
#